data_8b6a438c357cea09a135dc1a5a697f85
#
_entry.id   8b6a438c357cea09a135dc1a5a697f85
#
_cell.length_a   1.000
_cell.length_b   1.000
_cell.length_c   1.000
_cell.angle_alpha   90.00
_cell.angle_beta   90.00
_cell.angle_gamma   90.00
#
_symmetry.space_group_name_H-M   'P 1'
#
loop_
_entity.id
_entity.type
_entity.pdbx_description
1 polymer ?
#
loop_
_entity_poly.entity_id
_entity_poly.type
_entity_poly.pdbx_seq_one_letter_code
_entity_poly.pdbx_strand_id
1 'polypeptide(L)'
;MDFEKFEKKEYFVNRELSWLKFDERVLSEARDKNLPLFDRLKFLSITASNLDEFFMVRVASLKDQVHAGYHKTDIAGMTAKEQLKEISVRTHELVHVQYNTLNRSLIPALEKAGMHLVAAHENLTEAQSVFVDRYFEDNVYPVLTPMAMDSSRPFPLIRNKTLNIGALISKKEKSDKISKKDKTGELLFATVQVPSVLPRVVQIPSKKDGDTTVILLEEIIERNIDKLFLSYDVICAHPYRIMRNADLTIDEDEAEDLLVEIQRQLKKRQWGEVIRLEVEDKMDERLLKILKTEFDIKEADIFEINGPLDLTMLMKVYGADGFDAYKTPRYQPAPVPEFQNEKDIFQVIREGDVFLHHPYMSFDPVVNFVRQAAKDPDVLAIKQTLYRVSGNSPIIAALAQAAENGKQVSVLVELKARFDEENNIVWAKKLEKAGCHVIYGLVGLKTHSKITLVVRREETGIRRYVHLATGNYNDSTAKLYTDCGIFTCDERFGEDATAVFNMLSGYSEPKSWNKLIVAPIWMKDRFLSLIEREAENAKKGLPALIRAKMNSLCDPKIIAGLYYASSCGVQVELLVRGICCLKVGVPGISENIHVRSIVGEFLEHSRIFYFENGGNPEIYMGSADWMPRNLDRRVEIVFPVEDEKIKKELEHVLDLEFKDNVKAHILQPDGTYVKPDKRGKAQINSQMEFCIEATEKAALHKHEEKKSRVFIPAEPAEDIEE
;
A
#
# COMPACT_ATOMS: atom_id res chain seq x y z
N MET A 1 2.98 -31.97 -15.88
CA MET A 1 4.34 -32.23 -15.38
C MET A 1 4.37 -32.55 -13.91
N ASP A 2 5.30 -33.40 -13.48
CA ASP A 2 5.50 -33.65 -12.06
C ASP A 2 6.60 -32.74 -11.52
N PHE A 3 6.15 -31.68 -10.75
CA PHE A 3 7.05 -30.76 -10.09
C PHE A 3 7.42 -31.19 -8.65
N GLU A 4 6.98 -32.36 -8.18
CA GLU A 4 7.14 -32.77 -6.77
C GLU A 4 8.58 -32.69 -6.26
N LYS A 5 9.58 -32.99 -7.12
CA LYS A 5 10.99 -32.89 -6.72
C LYS A 5 11.45 -31.46 -6.43
N PHE A 6 10.71 -30.44 -6.91
CA PHE A 6 10.98 -29.02 -6.69
C PHE A 6 10.12 -28.40 -5.58
N GLU A 7 9.16 -29.15 -5.02
CA GLU A 7 8.25 -28.69 -3.95
C GLU A 7 8.76 -29.02 -2.54
N LYS A 8 10.05 -29.30 -2.39
CA LYS A 8 10.64 -29.57 -1.07
C LYS A 8 10.65 -28.31 -0.22
N LYS A 9 10.26 -28.43 1.05
CA LYS A 9 10.17 -27.31 2.01
C LYS A 9 11.46 -26.51 2.13
N GLU A 10 12.60 -27.15 1.99
CA GLU A 10 13.94 -26.53 2.04
C GLU A 10 14.22 -25.54 0.90
N TYR A 11 13.45 -25.60 -0.18
CA TYR A 11 13.58 -24.70 -1.33
C TYR A 11 12.73 -23.43 -1.21
N PHE A 12 11.95 -23.31 -0.15
CA PHE A 12 11.09 -22.15 0.06
C PHE A 12 11.54 -21.30 1.25
N VAL A 13 11.18 -20.05 1.20
CA VAL A 13 11.30 -19.10 2.31
C VAL A 13 9.92 -18.86 2.89
N ASN A 14 9.84 -18.77 4.23
CA ASN A 14 8.61 -18.41 4.91
C ASN A 14 8.13 -17.02 4.44
N ARG A 15 6.84 -16.91 4.18
CA ARG A 15 6.20 -15.73 3.64
C ARG A 15 6.32 -14.51 4.54
N GLU A 16 6.13 -14.69 5.85
CA GLU A 16 6.11 -13.59 6.81
C GLU A 16 7.53 -13.07 7.08
N LEU A 17 8.51 -13.96 7.16
CA LEU A 17 9.92 -13.59 7.27
C LEU A 17 10.42 -12.87 6.01
N SER A 18 9.97 -13.29 4.83
CA SER A 18 10.25 -12.58 3.59
C SER A 18 9.63 -11.18 3.58
N TRP A 19 8.43 -11.01 4.17
CA TRP A 19 7.80 -9.70 4.31
C TRP A 19 8.61 -8.78 5.24
N LEU A 20 9.12 -9.30 6.35
CA LEU A 20 10.00 -8.52 7.24
C LEU A 20 11.28 -8.06 6.51
N LYS A 21 11.87 -8.92 5.66
CA LYS A 21 12.98 -8.53 4.79
C LYS A 21 12.60 -7.41 3.81
N PHE A 22 11.35 -7.36 3.35
CA PHE A 22 10.88 -6.23 2.55
C PHE A 22 10.84 -4.94 3.40
N ASP A 23 10.32 -4.97 4.61
CA ASP A 23 10.25 -3.77 5.46
C ASP A 23 11.64 -3.29 5.90
N GLU A 24 12.61 -4.22 6.08
CA GLU A 24 14.03 -3.89 6.24
C GLU A 24 14.59 -3.09 5.05
N ARG A 25 14.20 -3.44 3.79
CA ARG A 25 14.60 -2.68 2.59
C ARG A 25 14.00 -1.29 2.57
N VAL A 26 12.74 -1.14 2.97
CA VAL A 26 12.09 0.18 3.12
C VAL A 26 12.82 1.00 4.20
N LEU A 27 13.16 0.40 5.33
CA LEU A 27 13.94 1.04 6.40
C LEU A 27 15.33 1.45 5.94
N SER A 28 15.93 0.72 4.99
CA SER A 28 17.24 1.08 4.44
C SER A 28 17.24 2.44 3.73
N GLU A 29 16.11 2.87 3.16
CA GLU A 29 15.98 4.20 2.56
C GLU A 29 15.98 5.30 3.65
N ALA A 30 15.37 5.07 4.82
CA ALA A 30 15.47 5.99 5.97
C ALA A 30 16.93 6.15 6.47
N ARG A 31 17.77 5.16 6.22
CA ARG A 31 19.18 5.12 6.65
C ARG A 31 20.16 5.60 5.56
N ASP A 32 19.71 5.74 4.33
CA ASP A 32 20.55 6.21 3.22
C ASP A 32 20.80 7.73 3.35
N LYS A 33 22.04 8.10 3.66
CA LYS A 33 22.44 9.50 3.84
C LYS A 33 22.46 10.31 2.53
N ASN A 34 22.36 9.65 1.38
CA ASN A 34 22.26 10.32 0.09
C ASN A 34 20.86 10.84 -0.19
N LEU A 35 19.85 10.38 0.55
CA LEU A 35 18.50 10.91 0.46
C LEU A 35 18.35 12.20 1.25
N PRO A 36 17.50 13.14 0.79
CA PRO A 36 17.11 14.31 1.55
C PRO A 36 16.58 13.93 2.94
N LEU A 37 16.89 14.75 3.93
CA LEU A 37 16.59 14.46 5.34
C LEU A 37 15.11 14.14 5.61
N PHE A 38 14.20 14.92 5.02
CA PHE A 38 12.78 14.75 5.25
C PHE A 38 12.23 13.50 4.53
N ASP A 39 12.78 13.10 3.39
CA ASP A 39 12.42 11.84 2.75
C ASP A 39 12.80 10.63 3.61
N ARG A 40 13.92 10.73 4.33
CA ARG A 40 14.32 9.70 5.30
C ARG A 40 13.31 9.58 6.46
N LEU A 41 12.75 10.71 6.95
CA LEU A 41 11.66 10.71 7.94
C LEU A 41 10.41 10.03 7.37
N LYS A 42 10.05 10.36 6.14
CA LYS A 42 8.92 9.74 5.43
C LYS A 42 9.08 8.22 5.36
N PHE A 43 10.26 7.71 4.96
CA PHE A 43 10.50 6.26 4.91
C PHE A 43 10.44 5.61 6.30
N LEU A 44 10.95 6.25 7.33
CA LEU A 44 10.84 5.73 8.71
C LEU A 44 9.38 5.66 9.17
N SER A 45 8.56 6.66 8.84
CA SER A 45 7.11 6.64 9.09
C SER A 45 6.41 5.50 8.34
N ILE A 46 6.80 5.27 7.07
CA ILE A 46 6.24 4.18 6.25
C ILE A 46 6.53 2.82 6.86
N THR A 47 7.77 2.57 7.34
CA THR A 47 8.10 1.28 7.97
C THR A 47 7.28 1.04 9.24
N ALA A 48 7.03 2.07 10.03
CA ALA A 48 6.18 1.94 11.22
C ALA A 48 4.72 1.62 10.85
N SER A 49 4.19 2.29 9.82
CA SER A 49 2.84 2.01 9.31
C SER A 49 2.70 0.60 8.74
N ASN A 50 3.71 0.15 7.98
CA ASN A 50 3.76 -1.20 7.44
C ASN A 50 3.76 -2.26 8.56
N LEU A 51 4.56 -2.03 9.60
CA LEU A 51 4.66 -2.94 10.74
C LEU A 51 3.34 -3.00 11.53
N ASP A 52 2.64 -1.87 11.70
CA ASP A 52 1.29 -1.83 12.29
C ASP A 52 0.33 -2.76 11.53
N GLU A 53 0.28 -2.64 10.20
CA GLU A 53 -0.58 -3.48 9.37
C GLU A 53 -0.18 -4.96 9.47
N PHE A 54 1.12 -5.25 9.46
CA PHE A 54 1.63 -6.61 9.60
C PHE A 54 1.16 -7.26 10.91
N PHE A 55 1.24 -6.55 12.03
CA PHE A 55 0.75 -7.05 13.31
C PHE A 55 -0.76 -7.28 13.29
N MET A 56 -1.53 -6.25 12.93
CA MET A 56 -3.00 -6.30 12.97
C MET A 56 -3.62 -7.38 12.08
N VAL A 57 -2.88 -7.83 11.06
CA VAL A 57 -3.40 -8.76 10.06
C VAL A 57 -2.67 -10.10 10.09
N ARG A 58 -1.34 -10.09 9.95
CA ARG A 58 -0.57 -11.33 9.76
C ARG A 58 -0.24 -12.01 11.07
N VAL A 59 0.29 -11.26 12.03
CA VAL A 59 0.54 -11.78 13.38
C VAL A 59 -0.76 -12.20 14.04
N ALA A 60 -1.81 -11.39 13.89
CA ALA A 60 -3.16 -11.71 14.35
C ALA A 60 -3.65 -13.06 13.79
N SER A 61 -3.62 -13.24 12.47
CA SER A 61 -4.04 -14.49 11.83
C SER A 61 -3.21 -15.70 12.28
N LEU A 62 -1.91 -15.55 12.52
CA LEU A 62 -1.08 -16.64 13.07
C LEU A 62 -1.44 -16.98 14.53
N LYS A 63 -1.76 -15.97 15.36
CA LYS A 63 -2.24 -16.19 16.73
C LYS A 63 -3.57 -16.94 16.73
N ASP A 64 -4.51 -16.55 15.86
CA ASP A 64 -5.79 -17.24 15.67
C ASP A 64 -5.58 -18.73 15.29
N GLN A 65 -4.63 -19.02 14.40
CA GLN A 65 -4.27 -20.41 14.06
C GLN A 65 -3.73 -21.20 15.25
N VAL A 66 -2.88 -20.58 16.09
CA VAL A 66 -2.37 -21.23 17.30
C VAL A 66 -3.49 -21.49 18.31
N HIS A 67 -4.41 -20.53 18.52
CA HIS A 67 -5.56 -20.68 19.41
C HIS A 67 -6.53 -21.77 18.91
N ALA A 68 -6.70 -21.88 17.58
CA ALA A 68 -7.50 -22.94 16.97
C ALA A 68 -6.82 -24.32 16.95
N GLY A 69 -5.60 -24.46 17.49
CA GLY A 69 -4.87 -25.73 17.50
C GLY A 69 -4.44 -26.20 16.09
N TYR A 70 -4.24 -25.26 15.15
CA TYR A 70 -3.83 -25.60 13.79
C TYR A 70 -2.34 -25.92 13.72
N HIS A 71 -2.00 -27.15 13.28
CA HIS A 71 -0.62 -27.66 13.26
C HIS A 71 0.00 -27.84 11.88
N LYS A 72 -0.75 -27.55 10.80
CA LYS A 72 -0.17 -27.66 9.46
C LYS A 72 0.94 -26.62 9.27
N THR A 73 1.99 -27.05 8.57
CA THR A 73 3.12 -26.18 8.25
C THR A 73 2.83 -25.37 6.98
N ASP A 74 3.50 -24.23 6.86
CA ASP A 74 3.56 -23.46 5.62
C ASP A 74 4.43 -24.13 4.56
N ILE A 75 4.63 -23.46 3.42
CA ILE A 75 5.44 -23.99 2.31
C ILE A 75 6.92 -24.16 2.69
N ALA A 76 7.44 -23.42 3.65
CA ALA A 76 8.81 -23.52 4.17
C ALA A 76 8.93 -24.54 5.32
N GLY A 77 7.84 -25.18 5.73
CA GLY A 77 7.80 -26.20 6.76
C GLY A 77 7.65 -25.70 8.18
N MET A 78 7.29 -24.42 8.40
CA MET A 78 7.12 -23.83 9.72
C MET A 78 5.65 -23.88 10.17
N THR A 79 5.40 -24.28 11.40
CA THR A 79 4.11 -24.16 12.07
C THR A 79 3.82 -22.69 12.45
N ALA A 80 2.56 -22.31 12.67
CA ALA A 80 2.21 -20.97 13.11
C ALA A 80 2.95 -20.53 14.39
N LYS A 81 3.16 -21.46 15.32
CA LYS A 81 3.90 -21.21 16.59
C LYS A 81 5.38 -20.90 16.32
N GLU A 82 6.03 -21.64 15.42
CA GLU A 82 7.43 -21.40 15.03
C GLU A 82 7.57 -20.08 14.30
N GLN A 83 6.62 -19.76 13.40
CA GLN A 83 6.58 -18.47 12.71
C GLN A 83 6.48 -17.31 13.70
N LEU A 84 5.55 -17.37 14.67
CA LEU A 84 5.37 -16.31 15.68
C LEU A 84 6.65 -16.11 16.51
N LYS A 85 7.37 -17.18 16.86
CA LYS A 85 8.63 -17.09 17.59
C LYS A 85 9.70 -16.34 16.80
N GLU A 86 9.89 -16.68 15.52
CA GLU A 86 10.85 -15.99 14.64
C GLU A 86 10.42 -14.55 14.34
N ILE A 87 9.14 -14.31 14.11
CA ILE A 87 8.58 -12.98 13.88
C ILE A 87 8.86 -12.08 15.10
N SER A 88 8.65 -12.57 16.32
CA SER A 88 8.91 -11.79 17.53
C SER A 88 10.38 -11.33 17.60
N VAL A 89 11.34 -12.23 17.38
CA VAL A 89 12.76 -11.86 17.36
C VAL A 89 13.05 -10.80 16.31
N ARG A 90 12.63 -11.02 15.05
CA ARG A 90 12.90 -10.12 13.93
C ARG A 90 12.23 -8.77 14.07
N THR A 91 11.02 -8.72 14.61
CA THR A 91 10.30 -7.46 14.79
C THR A 91 10.89 -6.61 15.92
N HIS A 92 11.39 -7.22 17.01
CA HIS A 92 12.14 -6.49 18.03
C HIS A 92 13.44 -5.91 17.47
N GLU A 93 14.19 -6.69 16.68
CA GLU A 93 15.39 -6.20 15.98
C GLU A 93 15.05 -5.02 15.06
N LEU A 94 13.98 -5.14 14.26
CA LEU A 94 13.55 -4.11 13.32
C LEU A 94 13.17 -2.81 14.04
N VAL A 95 12.37 -2.89 15.11
CA VAL A 95 11.98 -1.74 15.92
C VAL A 95 13.19 -1.09 16.57
N HIS A 96 14.13 -1.87 17.09
CA HIS A 96 15.39 -1.35 17.62
C HIS A 96 16.17 -0.55 16.55
N VAL A 97 16.24 -1.04 15.32
CA VAL A 97 16.91 -0.32 14.22
C VAL A 97 16.13 0.94 13.84
N GLN A 98 14.79 0.92 13.82
CA GLN A 98 13.95 2.11 13.58
C GLN A 98 14.29 3.23 14.58
N TYR A 99 14.26 2.93 15.88
CA TYR A 99 14.52 3.94 16.91
C TYR A 99 15.98 4.36 17.00
N ASN A 100 16.93 3.48 16.74
CA ASN A 100 18.33 3.88 16.57
C ASN A 100 18.54 4.82 15.38
N THR A 101 17.80 4.59 14.27
CA THR A 101 17.84 5.47 13.10
C THR A 101 17.27 6.85 13.45
N LEU A 102 16.14 6.91 14.15
CA LEU A 102 15.57 8.16 14.63
C LEU A 102 16.54 8.90 15.55
N ASN A 103 16.94 8.27 16.67
CA ASN A 103 17.62 8.93 17.77
C ASN A 103 19.07 9.32 17.42
N ARG A 104 19.81 8.44 16.72
CA ARG A 104 21.23 8.66 16.45
C ARG A 104 21.54 9.31 15.11
N SER A 105 20.57 9.34 14.18
CA SER A 105 20.81 9.87 12.84
C SER A 105 19.87 11.00 12.47
N LEU A 106 18.55 10.81 12.63
CA LEU A 106 17.57 11.77 12.12
C LEU A 106 17.38 12.97 13.05
N ILE A 107 17.21 12.77 14.37
CA ILE A 107 17.06 13.87 15.32
C ILE A 107 18.26 14.82 15.29
N PRO A 108 19.54 14.35 15.37
CA PRO A 108 20.67 15.27 15.28
C PRO A 108 20.78 15.99 13.92
N ALA A 109 20.29 15.37 12.84
CA ALA A 109 20.27 16.01 11.52
C ALA A 109 19.16 17.07 11.42
N LEU A 110 18.00 16.83 12.02
CA LEU A 110 16.89 17.78 12.12
C LEU A 110 17.30 19.03 12.89
N GLU A 111 17.95 18.86 14.04
CA GLU A 111 18.47 19.98 14.85
C GLU A 111 19.41 20.88 14.05
N LYS A 112 20.31 20.29 13.25
CA LYS A 112 21.21 21.02 12.35
C LYS A 112 20.47 21.74 11.23
N ALA A 113 19.32 21.23 10.82
CA ALA A 113 18.47 21.82 9.79
C ALA A 113 17.51 22.90 10.36
N GLY A 114 17.55 23.18 11.67
CA GLY A 114 16.66 24.14 12.33
C GLY A 114 15.30 23.60 12.74
N MET A 115 15.11 22.27 12.70
CA MET A 115 13.90 21.60 13.21
C MET A 115 14.21 20.91 14.55
N HIS A 116 13.57 21.34 15.62
CA HIS A 116 13.77 20.81 16.97
C HIS A 116 12.54 20.04 17.42
N LEU A 117 12.68 18.75 17.67
CA LEU A 117 11.67 17.92 18.31
C LEU A 117 11.97 17.83 19.81
N VAL A 118 11.11 18.42 20.64
CA VAL A 118 11.19 18.26 22.09
C VAL A 118 10.65 16.88 22.44
N ALA A 119 11.57 15.97 22.77
CA ALA A 119 11.26 14.57 23.03
C ALA A 119 10.81 14.31 24.48
N ALA A 120 11.03 15.28 25.41
CA ALA A 120 10.63 15.19 26.80
C ALA A 120 10.28 16.58 27.33
N HIS A 121 9.15 16.71 28.00
CA HIS A 121 8.62 17.99 28.46
C HIS A 121 9.49 18.66 29.56
N GLU A 122 10.37 17.91 30.24
CA GLU A 122 11.34 18.45 31.20
C GLU A 122 12.41 19.32 30.52
N ASN A 123 12.62 19.16 29.22
CA ASN A 123 13.61 19.93 28.45
C ASN A 123 13.10 21.28 27.91
N LEU A 124 11.85 21.65 28.22
CA LEU A 124 11.24 22.92 27.84
C LEU A 124 11.94 24.08 28.54
N THR A 125 12.12 25.19 27.80
CA THR A 125 12.48 26.48 28.41
C THR A 125 11.29 27.08 29.15
N GLU A 126 11.53 28.08 30.00
CA GLU A 126 10.47 28.76 30.73
C GLU A 126 9.38 29.34 29.79
N ALA A 127 9.78 30.02 28.71
CA ALA A 127 8.85 30.54 27.70
C ALA A 127 8.03 29.45 27.00
N GLN A 128 8.67 28.33 26.67
CA GLN A 128 8.00 27.17 26.10
C GLN A 128 7.06 26.50 27.08
N SER A 129 7.45 26.40 28.35
CA SER A 129 6.61 25.87 29.43
C SER A 129 5.33 26.67 29.60
N VAL A 130 5.44 28.01 29.68
CA VAL A 130 4.27 28.90 29.76
C VAL A 130 3.33 28.75 28.56
N PHE A 131 3.88 28.62 27.35
CA PHE A 131 3.09 28.39 26.15
C PHE A 131 2.37 27.05 26.21
N VAL A 132 3.09 25.97 26.55
CA VAL A 132 2.57 24.58 26.61
C VAL A 132 1.47 24.47 27.68
N ASP A 133 1.67 25.05 28.86
CA ASP A 133 0.69 25.01 29.94
C ASP A 133 -0.59 25.75 29.57
N ARG A 134 -0.47 26.91 28.88
CA ARG A 134 -1.62 27.65 28.36
C ARG A 134 -2.31 26.88 27.21
N TYR A 135 -1.53 26.30 26.28
CA TYR A 135 -2.08 25.51 25.20
C TYR A 135 -2.87 24.30 25.74
N PHE A 136 -2.35 23.66 26.79
CA PHE A 136 -3.07 22.60 27.49
C PHE A 136 -4.41 23.08 28.03
N GLU A 137 -4.45 24.18 28.74
CA GLU A 137 -5.68 24.72 29.37
C GLU A 137 -6.73 25.15 28.32
N ASP A 138 -6.29 25.82 27.27
CA ASP A 138 -7.18 26.39 26.25
C ASP A 138 -7.70 25.36 25.23
N ASN A 139 -6.86 24.37 24.86
CA ASN A 139 -7.14 23.51 23.70
C ASN A 139 -7.22 22.02 24.07
N VAL A 140 -6.46 21.55 25.03
CA VAL A 140 -6.31 20.11 25.29
C VAL A 140 -7.21 19.64 26.44
N TYR A 141 -7.16 20.34 27.57
CA TYR A 141 -7.93 19.98 28.77
C TYR A 141 -9.44 19.80 28.51
N PRO A 142 -10.13 20.68 27.75
CA PRO A 142 -11.56 20.52 27.53
C PRO A 142 -11.95 19.28 26.70
N VAL A 143 -10.99 18.67 26.02
CA VAL A 143 -11.22 17.51 25.13
C VAL A 143 -10.91 16.19 25.86
N LEU A 144 -10.15 16.25 26.96
CA LEU A 144 -9.68 15.05 27.67
C LEU A 144 -10.78 14.46 28.57
N THR A 145 -10.80 13.13 28.61
CA THR A 145 -11.67 12.38 29.52
C THR A 145 -10.80 11.33 30.25
N PRO A 146 -10.31 11.64 31.45
CA PRO A 146 -9.57 10.69 32.26
C PRO A 146 -10.51 9.59 32.78
N MET A 147 -10.01 8.35 32.82
CA MET A 147 -10.73 7.19 33.31
C MET A 147 -9.89 6.52 34.40
N ALA A 148 -10.48 6.27 35.56
CA ALA A 148 -9.82 5.56 36.65
C ALA A 148 -10.51 4.22 36.90
N MET A 149 -9.72 3.21 37.27
CA MET A 149 -10.18 1.86 37.61
C MET A 149 -10.35 1.78 39.14
N ASP A 150 -11.52 1.29 39.57
CA ASP A 150 -11.81 0.94 40.96
C ASP A 150 -12.76 -0.25 41.02
N SER A 151 -13.17 -0.65 42.21
CA SER A 151 -14.08 -1.79 42.41
C SER A 151 -15.44 -1.66 41.71
N SER A 152 -15.83 -0.45 41.35
CA SER A 152 -17.09 -0.15 40.62
C SER A 152 -16.88 0.17 39.15
N ARG A 153 -15.65 0.36 38.70
CA ARG A 153 -15.28 0.74 37.36
C ARG A 153 -14.22 -0.24 36.83
N PRO A 154 -14.59 -1.15 35.92
CA PRO A 154 -13.64 -2.08 35.33
C PRO A 154 -12.59 -1.35 34.48
N PHE A 155 -11.55 -2.08 34.10
CA PHE A 155 -10.53 -1.55 33.20
C PHE A 155 -11.16 -0.95 31.92
N PRO A 156 -10.80 0.28 31.56
CA PRO A 156 -11.41 0.96 30.43
C PRO A 156 -11.06 0.28 29.11
N LEU A 157 -12.01 0.32 28.19
CA LEU A 157 -11.87 -0.28 26.89
C LEU A 157 -10.99 0.58 25.98
N ILE A 158 -9.76 0.17 25.81
CA ILE A 158 -8.77 0.86 24.99
C ILE A 158 -8.95 0.45 23.52
N ARG A 159 -9.10 1.44 22.63
CA ARG A 159 -9.31 1.24 21.20
C ARG A 159 -8.01 0.84 20.49
N ASN A 160 -8.17 0.14 19.37
CA ASN A 160 -7.05 -0.24 18.51
C ASN A 160 -6.26 0.99 18.02
N LYS A 161 -4.92 0.92 18.10
CA LYS A 161 -3.96 1.96 17.65
C LYS A 161 -4.04 3.30 18.39
N THR A 162 -4.86 3.44 19.42
CA THR A 162 -4.88 4.69 20.18
C THR A 162 -3.66 4.81 21.08
N LEU A 163 -3.09 6.01 21.13
CA LEU A 163 -2.07 6.38 22.09
C LEU A 163 -2.77 6.85 23.37
N ASN A 164 -2.29 6.36 24.51
CA ASN A 164 -2.87 6.64 25.80
C ASN A 164 -1.75 6.94 26.81
N ILE A 165 -2.06 7.70 27.86
CA ILE A 165 -1.19 7.86 29.00
C ILE A 165 -1.82 7.09 30.15
N GLY A 166 -1.08 6.11 30.68
CA GLY A 166 -1.41 5.37 31.89
C GLY A 166 -0.76 6.04 33.08
N ALA A 167 -1.49 6.14 34.17
CA ALA A 167 -1.00 6.74 35.41
C ALA A 167 -1.32 5.87 36.62
N LEU A 168 -0.43 5.86 37.61
CA LEU A 168 -0.71 5.39 38.93
C LEU A 168 -1.02 6.58 39.83
N ILE A 169 -2.18 6.56 40.47
CA ILE A 169 -2.66 7.66 41.30
C ILE A 169 -2.94 7.16 42.71
N SER A 170 -2.73 8.00 43.69
CA SER A 170 -3.02 7.74 45.14
C SER A 170 -3.87 8.87 45.70
N LYS A 171 -4.85 8.53 46.51
CA LYS A 171 -5.74 9.55 47.09
C LYS A 171 -4.97 10.49 48.01
N LYS A 172 -5.13 11.81 47.84
CA LYS A 172 -4.53 12.82 48.72
C LYS A 172 -5.07 12.66 50.15
N GLU A 173 -4.18 12.48 51.13
CA GLU A 173 -4.57 12.45 52.53
C GLU A 173 -5.07 13.84 52.95
N LYS A 174 -6.31 13.92 53.48
CA LYS A 174 -6.75 15.10 54.18
C LYS A 174 -5.97 15.23 55.47
N SER A 175 -5.29 16.33 55.67
CA SER A 175 -4.36 16.62 56.76
C SER A 175 -4.98 16.75 58.15
N ASP A 176 -6.04 16.01 58.49
CA ASP A 176 -6.67 16.01 59.80
C ASP A 176 -6.97 14.60 60.26
N LYS A 177 -6.01 14.00 60.92
CA LYS A 177 -6.00 12.93 61.93
C LYS A 177 -4.91 11.89 61.65
N ILE A 178 -3.82 12.06 62.40
CA ILE A 178 -2.73 11.08 62.53
C ILE A 178 -3.27 9.82 63.20
N SER A 179 -3.50 8.74 62.44
CA SER A 179 -3.44 7.36 62.95
C SER A 179 -2.30 6.64 62.25
N LYS A 180 -1.27 6.32 62.99
CA LYS A 180 -0.08 5.59 62.56
C LYS A 180 -0.37 4.11 62.31
N LYS A 181 -1.26 3.73 61.43
CA LYS A 181 -1.40 2.34 60.95
C LYS A 181 -2.11 2.39 59.59
N ASP A 182 -1.41 2.08 58.56
CA ASP A 182 -1.70 1.89 57.16
C ASP A 182 -1.07 2.96 56.25
N LYS A 183 0.25 2.88 56.10
CA LYS A 183 1.06 3.67 55.18
C LYS A 183 1.15 3.03 53.77
N THR A 184 0.10 2.47 53.26
CA THR A 184 0.03 2.11 51.83
C THR A 184 -1.30 2.60 51.31
N GLY A 185 -1.33 3.88 50.89
CA GLY A 185 -2.45 4.40 50.09
C GLY A 185 -2.69 3.44 48.90
N GLU A 186 -3.92 3.01 48.72
CA GLU A 186 -4.31 2.14 47.59
C GLU A 186 -3.94 2.83 46.29
N LEU A 187 -3.05 2.19 45.51
CA LEU A 187 -2.67 2.67 44.19
C LEU A 187 -3.76 2.30 43.19
N LEU A 188 -4.30 3.27 42.51
CA LEU A 188 -5.31 3.10 41.49
C LEU A 188 -4.68 3.34 40.11
N PHE A 189 -5.10 2.52 39.13
CA PHE A 189 -4.78 2.76 37.73
C PHE A 189 -5.74 3.81 37.15
N ALA A 190 -5.18 4.75 36.42
CA ALA A 190 -5.94 5.71 35.64
C ALA A 190 -5.33 5.80 34.23
N THR A 191 -6.13 6.18 33.26
CA THR A 191 -5.66 6.39 31.89
C THR A 191 -6.42 7.53 31.23
N VAL A 192 -5.75 8.19 30.28
CA VAL A 192 -6.34 9.19 29.40
C VAL A 192 -5.87 8.95 27.96
N GLN A 193 -6.82 8.95 27.04
CA GLN A 193 -6.48 8.83 25.63
C GLN A 193 -5.93 10.13 25.09
N VAL A 194 -4.84 10.08 24.32
CA VAL A 194 -4.34 11.19 23.53
C VAL A 194 -5.32 11.43 22.37
N PRO A 195 -6.01 12.60 22.32
CA PRO A 195 -7.12 12.79 21.38
C PRO A 195 -6.64 12.98 19.95
N SER A 196 -7.08 12.11 19.04
CA SER A 196 -6.73 12.17 17.61
C SER A 196 -7.38 13.34 16.85
N VAL A 197 -8.34 14.01 17.45
CA VAL A 197 -8.98 15.23 16.88
C VAL A 197 -8.10 16.48 17.00
N LEU A 198 -7.09 16.45 17.87
CA LEU A 198 -6.09 17.49 18.01
C LEU A 198 -4.82 17.14 17.26
N PRO A 199 -4.04 18.15 16.80
CA PRO A 199 -2.72 17.91 16.19
C PRO A 199 -1.78 17.22 17.19
N ARG A 200 -1.21 16.08 16.79
CA ARG A 200 -0.23 15.39 17.66
C ARG A 200 1.12 16.11 17.70
N VAL A 201 1.52 16.73 16.58
CA VAL A 201 2.75 17.55 16.49
C VAL A 201 2.34 19.00 16.64
N VAL A 202 2.72 19.62 17.75
CA VAL A 202 2.34 20.98 18.10
C VAL A 202 3.57 21.89 18.00
N GLN A 203 3.46 22.94 17.19
CA GLN A 203 4.54 23.94 17.10
C GLN A 203 4.52 24.86 18.33
N ILE A 204 5.70 25.10 18.90
CA ILE A 204 5.90 25.92 20.08
C ILE A 204 6.97 27.00 19.78
N PRO A 205 7.11 28.04 20.62
CA PRO A 205 8.13 29.06 20.45
C PRO A 205 9.53 28.47 20.34
N SER A 206 10.28 28.90 19.34
CA SER A 206 11.67 28.46 19.11
C SER A 206 12.64 29.30 19.92
N LYS A 207 13.77 28.71 20.31
CA LYS A 207 14.86 29.40 21.01
C LYS A 207 15.60 30.41 20.10
N LYS A 208 15.56 30.17 18.80
CA LYS A 208 16.29 30.95 17.80
C LYS A 208 15.33 31.31 16.67
N ASP A 209 15.42 32.55 16.21
CA ASP A 209 14.64 33.04 15.07
C ASP A 209 15.00 32.26 13.80
N GLY A 210 13.97 31.84 13.06
CA GLY A 210 14.11 31.04 11.84
C GLY A 210 14.11 29.52 12.08
N ASP A 211 14.26 29.05 13.32
CA ASP A 211 14.10 27.62 13.64
C ASP A 211 12.62 27.29 13.90
N THR A 212 12.27 26.03 13.69
CA THR A 212 10.98 25.48 14.05
C THR A 212 11.12 24.50 15.21
N THR A 213 10.38 24.71 16.26
CA THR A 213 10.36 23.80 17.42
C THR A 213 8.97 23.19 17.58
N VAL A 214 8.92 21.87 17.74
CA VAL A 214 7.68 21.10 17.93
C VAL A 214 7.77 20.22 19.17
N ILE A 215 6.61 20.00 19.80
CA ILE A 215 6.43 19.05 20.91
C ILE A 215 5.29 18.11 20.55
N LEU A 216 5.29 16.91 21.12
CA LEU A 216 4.22 15.94 20.92
C LEU A 216 3.08 16.18 21.93
N LEU A 217 1.86 15.90 21.52
CA LEU A 217 0.65 16.14 22.33
C LEU A 217 0.66 15.31 23.61
N GLU A 218 1.19 14.09 23.57
CA GLU A 218 1.39 13.25 24.75
C GLU A 218 2.27 13.91 25.80
N GLU A 219 3.36 14.56 25.41
CA GLU A 219 4.26 15.29 26.30
C GLU A 219 3.56 16.50 26.96
N ILE A 220 2.68 17.19 26.23
CA ILE A 220 1.86 18.29 26.75
C ILE A 220 0.88 17.78 27.81
N ILE A 221 0.27 16.62 27.57
CA ILE A 221 -0.69 16.01 28.49
C ILE A 221 0.05 15.49 29.73
N GLU A 222 1.16 14.79 29.55
CA GLU A 222 1.95 14.22 30.64
C GLU A 222 2.48 15.28 31.58
N ARG A 223 3.00 16.37 31.06
CA ARG A 223 3.42 17.55 31.82
C ARG A 223 2.30 18.13 32.71
N ASN A 224 1.05 18.05 32.28
CA ASN A 224 -0.10 18.62 32.98
C ASN A 224 -1.03 17.56 33.58
N ILE A 225 -0.56 16.32 33.72
CA ILE A 225 -1.40 15.19 34.10
C ILE A 225 -2.03 15.38 35.49
N ASP A 226 -1.34 16.04 36.40
CA ASP A 226 -1.83 16.36 37.74
C ASP A 226 -3.14 17.19 37.73
N LYS A 227 -3.33 18.02 36.71
CA LYS A 227 -4.53 18.85 36.54
C LYS A 227 -5.78 18.03 36.25
N LEU A 228 -5.61 16.79 35.75
CA LEU A 228 -6.70 15.84 35.49
C LEU A 228 -7.16 15.11 36.75
N PHE A 229 -6.30 14.98 37.78
CA PHE A 229 -6.55 14.20 38.97
C PHE A 229 -6.44 15.02 40.25
N LEU A 230 -7.19 16.12 40.36
CA LEU A 230 -7.06 17.14 41.40
C LEU A 230 -7.10 16.63 42.85
N SER A 231 -7.83 15.54 43.12
CA SER A 231 -7.95 14.93 44.47
C SER A 231 -6.97 13.78 44.72
N TYR A 232 -6.05 13.55 43.78
CA TYR A 232 -5.07 12.47 43.82
C TYR A 232 -3.66 13.02 43.61
N ASP A 233 -2.67 12.32 44.14
CA ASP A 233 -1.27 12.50 43.77
C ASP A 233 -0.95 11.52 42.62
N VAL A 234 -0.37 12.02 41.53
CA VAL A 234 0.11 11.19 40.43
C VAL A 234 1.49 10.68 40.80
N ILE A 235 1.62 9.37 40.91
CA ILE A 235 2.88 8.71 41.31
C ILE A 235 3.79 8.51 40.09
N CYS A 236 3.22 8.12 38.95
CA CYS A 236 3.89 8.05 37.66
C CYS A 236 2.85 8.17 36.54
N ALA A 237 3.30 8.61 35.39
CA ALA A 237 2.52 8.64 34.17
C ALA A 237 3.42 8.28 32.99
N HIS A 238 2.95 7.41 32.08
CA HIS A 238 3.71 6.96 30.94
C HIS A 238 2.81 6.69 29.74
N PRO A 239 3.24 7.01 28.52
CA PRO A 239 2.51 6.68 27.33
C PRO A 239 2.54 5.18 27.03
N TYR A 240 1.44 4.66 26.52
CA TYR A 240 1.34 3.30 25.98
C TYR A 240 0.40 3.24 24.77
N ARG A 241 0.61 2.23 23.95
CA ARG A 241 -0.18 1.99 22.72
C ARG A 241 -0.41 0.51 22.54
N ILE A 242 -1.62 0.13 22.13
CA ILE A 242 -1.94 -1.26 21.82
C ILE A 242 -2.34 -1.44 20.38
N MET A 243 -2.10 -2.65 19.87
CA MET A 243 -2.68 -3.12 18.62
C MET A 243 -3.55 -4.32 18.86
N ARG A 244 -4.71 -4.33 18.21
CA ARG A 244 -5.68 -5.41 18.30
C ARG A 244 -5.76 -6.18 16.99
N ASN A 245 -6.18 -7.43 17.07
CA ASN A 245 -6.56 -8.21 15.89
C ASN A 245 -7.62 -7.45 15.09
N ALA A 246 -7.29 -7.07 13.86
CA ALA A 246 -8.16 -6.34 12.95
C ALA A 246 -8.46 -7.14 11.68
N ASP A 247 -8.14 -8.43 11.63
CA ASP A 247 -8.53 -9.29 10.52
C ASP A 247 -10.03 -9.63 10.63
N LEU A 248 -10.77 -9.33 9.56
CA LEU A 248 -12.20 -9.58 9.50
C LEU A 248 -12.45 -11.02 9.03
N THR A 249 -13.09 -11.79 9.87
CA THR A 249 -13.68 -13.07 9.46
C THR A 249 -15.16 -12.83 9.14
N ILE A 250 -15.54 -12.94 7.86
CA ILE A 250 -16.92 -12.79 7.40
C ILE A 250 -17.35 -14.16 6.90
N ASP A 251 -18.41 -14.68 7.47
CA ASP A 251 -19.14 -15.82 6.89
C ASP A 251 -20.05 -15.28 5.79
N GLU A 252 -19.62 -15.46 4.54
CA GLU A 252 -20.32 -14.92 3.38
C GLU A 252 -21.50 -15.82 2.98
N ASP A 253 -21.42 -17.11 3.31
CA ASP A 253 -22.42 -18.10 2.92
C ASP A 253 -23.70 -17.96 3.78
N GLU A 254 -23.56 -17.46 5.02
CA GLU A 254 -24.67 -17.20 5.93
C GLU A 254 -25.19 -15.73 5.90
N ALA A 255 -24.52 -14.84 5.16
CA ALA A 255 -24.89 -13.43 5.12
C ALA A 255 -26.05 -13.19 4.13
N GLU A 256 -27.21 -12.84 4.63
CA GLU A 256 -28.36 -12.40 3.80
C GLU A 256 -28.05 -11.08 3.06
N ASP A 257 -27.28 -10.18 3.69
CA ASP A 257 -26.81 -8.90 3.13
C ASP A 257 -25.34 -8.68 3.50
N LEU A 258 -24.47 -8.84 2.53
CA LEU A 258 -23.00 -8.70 2.68
C LEU A 258 -22.61 -7.30 3.18
N LEU A 259 -23.31 -6.25 2.74
CA LEU A 259 -23.01 -4.86 3.15
C LEU A 259 -23.30 -4.65 4.64
N VAL A 260 -24.44 -5.17 5.12
CA VAL A 260 -24.82 -5.09 6.54
C VAL A 260 -23.86 -5.90 7.40
N GLU A 261 -23.47 -7.09 6.96
CA GLU A 261 -22.52 -7.93 7.69
C GLU A 261 -21.15 -7.28 7.80
N ILE A 262 -20.63 -6.71 6.71
CA ILE A 262 -19.36 -5.95 6.74
C ILE A 262 -19.46 -4.79 7.74
N GLN A 263 -20.53 -4.02 7.74
CA GLN A 263 -20.73 -2.93 8.72
C GLN A 263 -20.76 -3.44 10.16
N ARG A 264 -21.34 -4.61 10.41
CA ARG A 264 -21.35 -5.24 11.74
C ARG A 264 -19.95 -5.67 12.18
N GLN A 265 -19.20 -6.28 11.28
CA GLN A 265 -17.82 -6.73 11.56
C GLN A 265 -16.83 -5.57 11.75
N LEU A 266 -17.00 -4.48 11.01
CA LEU A 266 -16.20 -3.26 11.20
C LEU A 266 -16.32 -2.70 12.62
N LYS A 267 -17.52 -2.73 13.20
CA LYS A 267 -17.74 -2.34 14.61
C LYS A 267 -17.02 -3.28 15.59
N LYS A 268 -16.98 -4.58 15.30
CA LYS A 268 -16.29 -5.58 16.16
C LYS A 268 -14.76 -5.49 16.08
N ARG A 269 -14.20 -5.02 14.95
CA ARG A 269 -12.75 -4.89 14.75
C ARG A 269 -12.04 -4.10 15.85
N GLN A 270 -12.73 -3.15 16.50
CA GLN A 270 -12.18 -2.34 17.57
C GLN A 270 -11.95 -3.13 18.88
N TRP A 271 -12.49 -4.34 19.01
CA TRP A 271 -12.57 -5.15 20.22
C TRP A 271 -11.83 -6.49 20.11
N GLY A 272 -11.05 -6.70 19.05
CA GLY A 272 -10.23 -7.90 18.92
C GLY A 272 -9.19 -8.05 20.03
N GLU A 273 -8.62 -9.26 20.18
CA GLU A 273 -7.52 -9.54 21.11
C GLU A 273 -6.38 -8.55 20.94
N VAL A 274 -5.73 -8.16 22.05
CA VAL A 274 -4.51 -7.35 22.00
C VAL A 274 -3.36 -8.22 21.55
N ILE A 275 -2.70 -7.82 20.47
CA ILE A 275 -1.63 -8.60 19.83
C ILE A 275 -0.26 -7.95 19.95
N ARG A 276 -0.21 -6.67 20.35
CA ARG A 276 1.02 -5.91 20.59
C ARG A 276 0.76 -4.81 21.60
N LEU A 277 1.70 -4.63 22.52
CA LEU A 277 1.77 -3.52 23.47
C LEU A 277 3.09 -2.77 23.26
N GLU A 278 3.01 -1.48 23.04
CA GLU A 278 4.16 -0.57 23.02
C GLU A 278 4.14 0.28 24.29
N VAL A 279 5.26 0.35 24.96
CA VAL A 279 5.46 1.12 26.19
C VAL A 279 6.77 1.87 26.13
N GLU A 280 6.88 2.95 26.88
CA GLU A 280 8.14 3.65 27.05
C GLU A 280 9.16 2.78 27.82
N ASP A 281 10.44 2.83 27.46
CA ASP A 281 11.52 2.00 28.03
C ASP A 281 11.77 2.21 29.53
N LYS A 282 11.21 3.28 30.11
CA LYS A 282 11.30 3.61 31.54
C LYS A 282 9.97 3.51 32.28
N MET A 283 8.99 2.85 31.69
CA MET A 283 7.69 2.69 32.33
C MET A 283 7.82 2.04 33.70
N ASP A 284 7.08 2.58 34.69
CA ASP A 284 7.02 2.01 36.04
C ASP A 284 6.55 0.54 35.97
N GLU A 285 7.31 -0.37 36.61
CA GLU A 285 7.04 -1.81 36.57
C GLU A 285 5.65 -2.19 37.09
N ARG A 286 5.10 -1.41 38.05
CA ARG A 286 3.77 -1.65 38.62
C ARG A 286 2.71 -1.33 37.59
N LEU A 287 2.88 -0.23 36.81
CA LEU A 287 2.01 0.16 35.74
C LEU A 287 2.05 -0.87 34.59
N LEU A 288 3.26 -1.28 34.20
CA LEU A 288 3.45 -2.31 33.17
C LEU A 288 2.77 -3.63 33.57
N LYS A 289 2.88 -4.03 34.84
CA LYS A 289 2.24 -5.25 35.36
C LYS A 289 0.72 -5.19 35.25
N ILE A 290 0.10 -4.04 35.52
CA ILE A 290 -1.35 -3.85 35.33
C ILE A 290 -1.71 -4.01 33.86
N LEU A 291 -1.03 -3.30 32.96
CA LEU A 291 -1.29 -3.39 31.52
C LEU A 291 -1.13 -4.82 30.99
N LYS A 292 -0.10 -5.54 31.41
CA LYS A 292 0.12 -6.95 31.03
C LYS A 292 -1.03 -7.85 31.46
N THR A 293 -1.53 -7.64 32.65
CA THR A 293 -2.62 -8.45 33.24
C THR A 293 -3.94 -8.17 32.54
N GLU A 294 -4.28 -6.88 32.36
CA GLU A 294 -5.54 -6.45 31.79
C GLU A 294 -5.65 -6.74 30.28
N PHE A 295 -4.53 -6.72 29.57
CA PHE A 295 -4.50 -7.05 28.13
C PHE A 295 -4.22 -8.52 27.85
N ASP A 296 -3.95 -9.34 28.87
CA ASP A 296 -3.55 -10.76 28.73
C ASP A 296 -2.43 -10.96 27.70
N ILE A 297 -1.41 -10.07 27.75
CA ILE A 297 -0.34 -10.02 26.76
C ILE A 297 0.95 -10.66 27.26
N LYS A 298 1.67 -11.38 26.37
CA LYS A 298 2.92 -12.06 26.66
C LYS A 298 4.12 -11.13 26.46
N GLU A 299 5.24 -11.41 27.16
CA GLU A 299 6.50 -10.66 27.01
C GLU A 299 6.96 -10.53 25.56
N ALA A 300 6.79 -11.58 24.76
CA ALA A 300 7.19 -11.61 23.35
C ALA A 300 6.43 -10.60 22.46
N ASP A 301 5.33 -10.06 22.97
CA ASP A 301 4.45 -9.11 22.27
C ASP A 301 4.53 -7.69 22.85
N ILE A 302 5.45 -7.46 23.83
CA ILE A 302 5.67 -6.16 24.46
C ILE A 302 6.92 -5.53 23.87
N PHE A 303 6.82 -4.27 23.46
CA PHE A 303 7.89 -3.48 22.87
C PHE A 303 8.21 -2.29 23.77
N GLU A 304 9.37 -2.34 24.41
CA GLU A 304 9.91 -1.21 25.18
C GLU A 304 10.60 -0.25 24.23
N ILE A 305 10.15 0.99 24.20
CA ILE A 305 10.49 1.98 23.18
C ILE A 305 11.29 3.12 23.80
N ASN A 306 12.50 3.33 23.30
CA ASN A 306 13.31 4.50 23.62
C ASN A 306 13.03 5.65 22.66
N GLY A 307 11.99 6.42 22.94
CA GLY A 307 11.54 7.53 22.12
C GLY A 307 10.02 7.60 21.98
N PRO A 308 9.51 8.48 21.13
CA PRO A 308 8.07 8.66 20.96
C PRO A 308 7.41 7.39 20.40
N LEU A 309 6.31 6.95 21.00
CA LEU A 309 5.53 5.84 20.48
C LEU A 309 4.91 6.22 19.13
N ASP A 310 4.65 5.21 18.26
CA ASP A 310 3.99 5.43 16.98
C ASP A 310 4.70 6.43 16.05
N LEU A 311 5.75 5.98 15.39
CA LEU A 311 6.54 6.79 14.44
C LEU A 311 5.76 7.25 13.18
N THR A 312 4.51 6.85 13.01
CA THR A 312 3.68 7.36 11.90
C THR A 312 3.48 8.88 11.99
N MET A 313 3.66 9.49 13.17
CA MET A 313 3.62 10.93 13.37
C MET A 313 4.69 11.69 12.57
N LEU A 314 5.81 11.03 12.21
CA LEU A 314 6.87 11.65 11.41
C LEU A 314 6.37 12.09 10.03
N MET A 315 5.27 11.53 9.52
CA MET A 315 4.63 12.03 8.31
C MET A 315 4.08 13.45 8.48
N LYS A 316 3.68 13.84 9.70
CA LYS A 316 3.28 15.23 10.00
C LYS A 316 4.49 16.15 10.07
N VAL A 317 5.60 15.68 10.63
CA VAL A 317 6.87 16.41 10.62
C VAL A 317 7.38 16.59 9.18
N TYR A 318 7.30 15.55 8.32
CA TYR A 318 7.59 15.67 6.88
C TYR A 318 6.77 16.77 6.21
N GLY A 319 5.51 16.96 6.60
CA GLY A 319 4.61 17.97 6.08
C GLY A 319 4.88 19.39 6.58
N ALA A 320 5.88 19.63 7.45
CA ALA A 320 6.19 20.97 7.96
C ALA A 320 6.65 21.92 6.84
N ASP A 321 6.20 23.18 6.94
CA ASP A 321 6.56 24.24 6.01
C ASP A 321 8.01 24.73 6.25
N GLY A 322 8.62 25.31 5.21
CA GLY A 322 9.96 25.89 5.29
C GLY A 322 11.12 24.91 5.11
N PHE A 323 10.85 23.60 4.88
CA PHE A 323 11.87 22.56 4.74
C PHE A 323 11.94 21.94 3.35
N ASP A 324 11.47 22.63 2.31
CA ASP A 324 11.42 22.08 0.95
C ASP A 324 12.81 21.79 0.38
N ALA A 325 13.84 22.53 0.81
CA ALA A 325 15.23 22.25 0.45
C ALA A 325 15.77 20.89 0.98
N TYR A 326 15.08 20.31 1.96
CA TYR A 326 15.41 19.01 2.55
C TYR A 326 14.50 17.86 2.08
N LYS A 327 13.72 18.09 1.01
CA LYS A 327 12.79 17.12 0.39
C LYS A 327 13.17 16.93 -1.07
N THR A 328 12.92 15.75 -1.62
CA THR A 328 12.96 15.55 -3.06
C THR A 328 11.87 16.39 -3.72
N PRO A 329 12.17 17.18 -4.76
CA PRO A 329 11.16 17.92 -5.51
C PRO A 329 10.08 16.97 -6.04
N ARG A 330 8.82 17.33 -5.81
CA ARG A 330 7.71 16.49 -6.22
C ARG A 330 7.61 16.44 -7.74
N TYR A 331 7.74 15.25 -8.30
CA TYR A 331 7.54 15.02 -9.74
C TYR A 331 6.11 15.35 -10.15
N GLN A 332 5.97 16.04 -11.27
CA GLN A 332 4.67 16.29 -11.91
C GLN A 332 4.54 15.34 -13.11
N PRO A 333 3.54 14.45 -13.11
CA PRO A 333 3.34 13.52 -14.21
C PRO A 333 3.24 14.23 -15.56
N ALA A 334 4.00 13.74 -16.53
CA ALA A 334 4.03 14.33 -17.87
C ALA A 334 2.70 14.08 -18.61
N PRO A 335 2.21 15.03 -19.42
CA PRO A 335 1.06 14.78 -20.27
C PRO A 335 1.30 13.61 -21.24
N VAL A 336 0.27 12.82 -21.50
CA VAL A 336 0.34 11.73 -22.48
C VAL A 336 0.25 12.31 -23.89
N PRO A 337 1.27 12.11 -24.74
CA PRO A 337 1.34 12.78 -26.05
C PRO A 337 0.12 12.55 -26.93
N GLU A 338 -0.39 11.34 -26.99
CA GLU A 338 -1.50 10.92 -27.83
C GLU A 338 -2.81 11.66 -27.53
N PHE A 339 -2.99 12.07 -26.24
CA PHE A 339 -4.19 12.76 -25.75
C PHE A 339 -4.04 14.27 -25.59
N GLN A 340 -2.97 14.87 -26.10
CA GLN A 340 -2.84 16.32 -26.08
C GLN A 340 -3.79 16.99 -27.11
N ASN A 341 -4.11 18.28 -26.92
CA ASN A 341 -4.93 19.12 -27.79
C ASN A 341 -6.41 18.79 -27.89
N GLU A 342 -7.04 18.40 -26.76
CA GLU A 342 -8.50 18.20 -26.67
C GLU A 342 -9.07 17.22 -27.71
N LYS A 343 -8.24 16.31 -28.22
CA LYS A 343 -8.68 15.26 -29.14
C LYS A 343 -9.77 14.41 -28.52
N ASP A 344 -10.73 13.99 -29.33
CA ASP A 344 -11.69 12.97 -28.92
C ASP A 344 -10.96 11.67 -28.53
N ILE A 345 -11.12 11.26 -27.28
CA ILE A 345 -10.42 10.08 -26.74
C ILE A 345 -10.78 8.80 -27.52
N PHE A 346 -12.02 8.70 -27.99
CA PHE A 346 -12.47 7.54 -28.78
C PHE A 346 -11.82 7.51 -30.15
N GLN A 347 -11.59 8.69 -30.77
CA GLN A 347 -10.87 8.78 -32.04
C GLN A 347 -9.42 8.32 -31.87
N VAL A 348 -8.72 8.78 -30.82
CA VAL A 348 -7.33 8.39 -30.55
C VAL A 348 -7.22 6.87 -30.35
N ILE A 349 -8.12 6.26 -29.60
CA ILE A 349 -8.12 4.80 -29.37
C ILE A 349 -8.44 4.02 -30.65
N ARG A 350 -9.22 4.59 -31.59
CA ARG A 350 -9.46 3.96 -32.90
C ARG A 350 -8.23 3.96 -33.80
N GLU A 351 -7.36 4.96 -33.66
CA GLU A 351 -6.12 5.07 -34.44
C GLU A 351 -5.07 4.03 -34.01
N GLY A 352 -5.15 3.49 -32.78
CA GLY A 352 -4.29 2.45 -32.27
C GLY A 352 -4.36 2.34 -30.73
N ASP A 353 -3.78 1.26 -30.21
CA ASP A 353 -3.66 1.07 -28.78
C ASP A 353 -2.77 2.14 -28.15
N VAL A 354 -3.13 2.62 -26.96
CA VAL A 354 -2.36 3.64 -26.24
C VAL A 354 -1.87 3.10 -24.91
N PHE A 355 -0.57 3.18 -24.70
CA PHE A 355 0.10 2.73 -23.46
C PHE A 355 0.24 3.88 -22.47
N LEU A 356 0.02 3.57 -21.20
CA LEU A 356 0.19 4.48 -20.08
C LEU A 356 1.16 3.88 -19.06
N HIS A 357 2.11 4.70 -18.60
CA HIS A 357 3.07 4.33 -17.56
C HIS A 357 3.04 5.36 -16.42
N HIS A 358 2.23 5.08 -15.39
CA HIS A 358 2.14 5.93 -14.19
C HIS A 358 3.28 5.63 -13.22
N PRO A 359 3.69 6.60 -12.40
CA PRO A 359 3.29 8.01 -12.29
C PRO A 359 4.00 8.91 -13.30
N TYR A 360 4.83 8.38 -14.19
CA TYR A 360 5.63 9.14 -15.14
C TYR A 360 4.75 9.89 -16.12
N MET A 361 3.70 9.24 -16.58
CA MET A 361 2.63 9.83 -17.39
C MET A 361 1.40 10.13 -16.54
N SER A 362 0.66 11.20 -16.88
CA SER A 362 -0.55 11.61 -16.19
C SER A 362 -1.66 10.54 -16.22
N PHE A 363 -2.41 10.45 -15.13
CA PHE A 363 -3.61 9.61 -15.02
C PHE A 363 -4.86 10.29 -15.62
N ASP A 364 -4.76 11.55 -16.02
CA ASP A 364 -5.89 12.33 -16.56
C ASP A 364 -6.59 11.67 -17.74
N PRO A 365 -5.90 10.98 -18.69
CA PRO A 365 -6.59 10.27 -19.78
C PRO A 365 -7.58 9.21 -19.28
N VAL A 366 -7.26 8.50 -18.17
CA VAL A 366 -8.16 7.49 -17.60
C VAL A 366 -9.40 8.15 -17.00
N VAL A 367 -9.23 9.27 -16.31
CA VAL A 367 -10.35 10.07 -15.78
C VAL A 367 -11.18 10.64 -16.93
N ASN A 368 -10.52 11.19 -17.97
CA ASN A 368 -11.18 11.79 -19.12
C ASN A 368 -11.94 10.77 -19.96
N PHE A 369 -11.45 9.54 -20.05
CA PHE A 369 -12.16 8.44 -20.72
C PHE A 369 -13.57 8.25 -20.16
N VAL A 370 -13.69 8.15 -18.83
CA VAL A 370 -14.99 8.02 -18.17
C VAL A 370 -15.80 9.33 -18.24
N ARG A 371 -15.13 10.48 -18.12
CA ARG A 371 -15.79 11.80 -18.15
C ARG A 371 -16.34 12.13 -19.54
N GLN A 372 -15.62 11.84 -20.61
CA GLN A 372 -16.12 12.02 -21.99
C GLN A 372 -17.23 11.03 -22.28
N ALA A 373 -17.06 9.75 -21.90
CA ALA A 373 -18.11 8.74 -22.01
C ALA A 373 -19.42 9.14 -21.30
N ALA A 374 -19.33 9.79 -20.14
CA ALA A 374 -20.51 10.26 -19.41
C ALA A 374 -21.31 11.32 -20.15
N LYS A 375 -20.65 12.14 -20.98
CA LYS A 375 -21.27 13.27 -21.69
C LYS A 375 -21.65 12.95 -23.14
N ASP A 376 -20.96 12.00 -23.77
CA ASP A 376 -21.13 11.65 -25.17
C ASP A 376 -22.51 11.00 -25.41
N PRO A 377 -23.38 11.56 -26.26
CA PRO A 377 -24.72 11.02 -26.53
C PRO A 377 -24.71 9.64 -27.19
N ASP A 378 -23.63 9.28 -27.88
CA ASP A 378 -23.51 7.99 -28.55
C ASP A 378 -23.03 6.86 -27.62
N VAL A 379 -22.56 7.19 -26.44
CA VAL A 379 -22.22 6.18 -25.41
C VAL A 379 -23.49 5.60 -24.80
N LEU A 380 -23.64 4.28 -24.90
CA LEU A 380 -24.80 3.52 -24.44
C LEU A 380 -24.61 2.96 -23.05
N ALA A 381 -23.39 2.46 -22.74
CA ALA A 381 -23.09 1.83 -21.46
C ALA A 381 -21.66 2.08 -21.01
N ILE A 382 -21.47 2.14 -19.70
CA ILE A 382 -20.17 2.17 -19.03
C ILE A 382 -20.17 1.07 -17.97
N LYS A 383 -19.14 0.21 -17.99
CA LYS A 383 -18.96 -0.83 -16.97
C LYS A 383 -17.56 -0.71 -16.39
N GLN A 384 -17.41 -0.73 -15.05
CA GLN A 384 -16.13 -0.52 -14.39
C GLN A 384 -16.01 -1.31 -13.10
N THR A 385 -14.79 -1.81 -12.82
CA THR A 385 -14.45 -2.40 -11.51
C THR A 385 -13.72 -1.36 -10.65
N LEU A 386 -14.10 -1.27 -9.37
CA LEU A 386 -13.49 -0.39 -8.38
C LEU A 386 -13.04 -1.21 -7.16
N TYR A 387 -11.79 -1.02 -6.74
CA TYR A 387 -11.21 -1.70 -5.58
C TYR A 387 -10.85 -0.73 -4.47
N ARG A 388 -10.01 0.26 -4.74
CA ARG A 388 -9.63 1.37 -3.86
C ARG A 388 -9.81 2.67 -4.59
N VAL A 389 -10.59 3.57 -4.04
CA VAL A 389 -10.96 4.84 -4.67
C VAL A 389 -10.53 5.98 -3.77
N SER A 390 -10.09 7.10 -4.34
CA SER A 390 -9.75 8.29 -3.57
C SER A 390 -10.98 8.89 -2.86
N GLY A 391 -10.73 9.61 -1.78
CA GLY A 391 -11.82 10.22 -0.99
C GLY A 391 -12.68 11.22 -1.76
N ASN A 392 -12.17 11.81 -2.84
CA ASN A 392 -12.89 12.74 -3.71
C ASN A 392 -12.69 12.37 -5.19
N SER A 393 -13.06 11.13 -5.54
CA SER A 393 -12.77 10.53 -6.82
C SER A 393 -13.49 11.20 -8.00
N PRO A 394 -12.75 11.71 -9.00
CA PRO A 394 -13.33 12.23 -10.23
C PRO A 394 -13.99 11.14 -11.09
N ILE A 395 -13.55 9.89 -10.96
CA ILE A 395 -14.14 8.73 -11.66
C ILE A 395 -15.54 8.43 -11.11
N ILE A 396 -15.70 8.41 -9.77
CA ILE A 396 -17.02 8.23 -9.14
C ILE A 396 -17.99 9.34 -9.58
N ALA A 397 -17.52 10.58 -9.62
CA ALA A 397 -18.33 11.70 -10.08
C ALA A 397 -18.77 11.53 -11.56
N ALA A 398 -17.86 11.07 -12.42
CA ALA A 398 -18.15 10.84 -13.82
C ALA A 398 -19.14 9.67 -14.06
N LEU A 399 -18.99 8.58 -13.30
CA LEU A 399 -19.92 7.43 -13.35
C LEU A 399 -21.33 7.83 -12.90
N ALA A 400 -21.44 8.60 -11.81
CA ALA A 400 -22.72 9.13 -11.33
C ALA A 400 -23.38 10.02 -12.40
N GLN A 401 -22.61 10.96 -12.98
CA GLN A 401 -23.08 11.82 -14.06
C GLN A 401 -23.55 11.02 -15.29
N ALA A 402 -22.85 9.93 -15.63
CA ALA A 402 -23.25 9.07 -16.75
C ALA A 402 -24.62 8.44 -16.53
N ALA A 403 -24.90 7.94 -15.32
CA ALA A 403 -26.19 7.36 -14.96
C ALA A 403 -27.31 8.43 -14.97
N GLU A 404 -27.04 9.62 -14.42
CA GLU A 404 -27.97 10.76 -14.46
C GLU A 404 -28.26 11.22 -15.90
N ASN A 405 -27.31 11.07 -16.82
CA ASN A 405 -27.49 11.31 -18.26
C ASN A 405 -28.21 10.14 -19.00
N GLY A 406 -28.74 9.16 -18.27
CA GLY A 406 -29.54 8.06 -18.82
C GLY A 406 -28.74 6.90 -19.42
N LYS A 407 -27.44 6.82 -19.21
CA LYS A 407 -26.61 5.71 -19.68
C LYS A 407 -26.73 4.48 -18.78
N GLN A 408 -26.53 3.30 -19.35
CA GLN A 408 -26.44 2.06 -18.58
C GLN A 408 -25.06 2.01 -17.88
N VAL A 409 -25.04 2.25 -16.57
CA VAL A 409 -23.79 2.27 -15.79
C VAL A 409 -23.81 1.09 -14.80
N SER A 410 -22.86 0.17 -14.96
CA SER A 410 -22.67 -0.98 -14.07
C SER A 410 -21.31 -0.88 -13.40
N VAL A 411 -21.28 -0.83 -12.07
CA VAL A 411 -20.06 -0.66 -11.31
C VAL A 411 -19.94 -1.78 -10.29
N LEU A 412 -18.85 -2.54 -10.39
CA LEU A 412 -18.49 -3.46 -9.30
C LEU A 412 -17.62 -2.70 -8.29
N VAL A 413 -18.11 -2.60 -7.05
CA VAL A 413 -17.37 -2.02 -5.92
C VAL A 413 -16.97 -3.14 -4.97
N GLU A 414 -15.66 -3.39 -4.83
CA GLU A 414 -15.14 -4.40 -3.90
C GLU A 414 -15.22 -3.90 -2.45
N LEU A 415 -16.24 -4.34 -1.72
CA LEU A 415 -16.46 -3.92 -0.34
C LEU A 415 -15.42 -4.46 0.64
N LYS A 416 -14.78 -5.58 0.33
CA LYS A 416 -13.78 -6.24 1.19
C LYS A 416 -12.35 -5.75 0.92
N ALA A 417 -12.20 -4.54 0.34
CA ALA A 417 -10.89 -3.90 0.18
C ALA A 417 -10.38 -3.47 1.56
N ARG A 418 -9.39 -4.20 2.09
CA ARG A 418 -8.92 -4.09 3.48
C ARG A 418 -8.56 -2.65 3.85
N PHE A 419 -9.13 -2.16 4.96
CA PHE A 419 -9.04 -0.79 5.51
C PHE A 419 -9.68 0.31 4.66
N ASP A 420 -10.28 -0.03 3.52
CA ASP A 420 -11.07 0.88 2.68
C ASP A 420 -12.57 0.52 2.68
N GLU A 421 -12.98 -0.44 3.50
CA GLU A 421 -14.34 -0.96 3.51
C GLU A 421 -15.38 0.14 3.74
N GLU A 422 -15.17 1.01 4.76
CA GLU A 422 -16.08 2.11 5.08
C GLU A 422 -16.21 3.10 3.92
N ASN A 423 -15.08 3.47 3.32
CA ASN A 423 -15.02 4.38 2.19
C ASN A 423 -15.75 3.79 0.97
N ASN A 424 -15.52 2.51 0.67
CA ASN A 424 -16.15 1.84 -0.47
C ASN A 424 -17.66 1.68 -0.28
N ILE A 425 -18.14 1.48 0.95
CA ILE A 425 -19.58 1.46 1.26
C ILE A 425 -20.23 2.83 0.97
N VAL A 426 -19.56 3.93 1.35
CA VAL A 426 -20.05 5.29 1.07
C VAL A 426 -20.18 5.53 -0.43
N TRP A 427 -19.16 5.12 -1.21
CA TRP A 427 -19.17 5.29 -2.66
C TRP A 427 -20.20 4.41 -3.35
N ALA A 428 -20.36 3.16 -2.91
CA ALA A 428 -21.37 2.27 -3.43
C ALA A 428 -22.77 2.87 -3.30
N LYS A 429 -23.11 3.38 -2.11
CA LYS A 429 -24.41 4.04 -1.87
C LYS A 429 -24.59 5.33 -2.69
N LYS A 430 -23.51 6.10 -2.92
CA LYS A 430 -23.58 7.30 -3.76
C LYS A 430 -23.87 6.94 -5.21
N LEU A 431 -23.22 5.91 -5.75
CA LEU A 431 -23.44 5.42 -7.10
C LEU A 431 -24.87 4.88 -7.30
N GLU A 432 -25.38 4.09 -6.35
CA GLU A 432 -26.79 3.62 -6.38
C GLU A 432 -27.77 4.77 -6.41
N LYS A 433 -27.59 5.78 -5.55
CA LYS A 433 -28.44 6.97 -5.50
C LYS A 433 -28.46 7.74 -6.82
N ALA A 434 -27.35 7.72 -7.58
CA ALA A 434 -27.26 8.33 -8.90
C ALA A 434 -27.89 7.48 -10.01
N GLY A 435 -28.34 6.26 -9.72
CA GLY A 435 -28.98 5.34 -10.68
C GLY A 435 -28.01 4.34 -11.33
N CYS A 436 -26.78 4.18 -10.81
CA CYS A 436 -25.87 3.12 -11.25
C CYS A 436 -26.35 1.75 -10.76
N HIS A 437 -26.15 0.72 -11.57
CA HIS A 437 -26.26 -0.67 -11.13
C HIS A 437 -24.97 -1.06 -10.40
N VAL A 438 -25.01 -1.16 -9.08
CA VAL A 438 -23.86 -1.46 -8.24
C VAL A 438 -23.83 -2.95 -7.89
N ILE A 439 -22.66 -3.58 -8.07
CA ILE A 439 -22.39 -4.98 -7.73
C ILE A 439 -21.41 -4.97 -6.56
N TYR A 440 -21.73 -5.66 -5.47
CA TYR A 440 -20.93 -5.67 -4.23
C TYR A 440 -19.87 -6.78 -4.15
N GLY A 441 -19.41 -7.27 -5.30
CA GLY A 441 -18.46 -8.36 -5.41
C GLY A 441 -19.14 -9.72 -5.61
N LEU A 442 -18.32 -10.78 -5.60
CA LEU A 442 -18.78 -12.17 -5.71
C LEU A 442 -18.59 -12.87 -4.36
N VAL A 443 -19.54 -13.74 -4.02
CA VAL A 443 -19.44 -14.60 -2.82
C VAL A 443 -18.21 -15.51 -2.96
N GLY A 444 -17.42 -15.61 -1.90
CA GLY A 444 -16.21 -16.43 -1.84
C GLY A 444 -15.01 -15.91 -2.62
N LEU A 445 -15.18 -14.91 -3.50
CA LEU A 445 -14.10 -14.31 -4.28
C LEU A 445 -13.96 -12.80 -3.98
N LYS A 446 -12.74 -12.29 -4.16
CA LYS A 446 -12.50 -10.83 -4.17
C LYS A 446 -12.17 -10.38 -5.58
N THR A 447 -12.82 -9.32 -6.05
CA THR A 447 -12.53 -8.74 -7.36
C THR A 447 -11.36 -7.78 -7.26
N HIS A 448 -10.27 -8.09 -7.95
CA HIS A 448 -9.06 -7.27 -7.96
C HIS A 448 -8.64 -6.85 -9.37
N SER A 449 -9.36 -7.26 -10.40
CA SER A 449 -9.17 -6.81 -11.79
C SER A 449 -9.41 -5.31 -11.96
N LYS A 450 -8.71 -4.69 -12.89
CA LYS A 450 -8.84 -3.29 -13.26
C LYS A 450 -9.23 -3.21 -14.73
N ILE A 451 -10.52 -3.03 -14.95
CA ILE A 451 -11.11 -3.00 -16.29
C ILE A 451 -12.24 -1.97 -16.35
N THR A 452 -12.23 -1.20 -17.41
CA THR A 452 -13.32 -0.29 -17.79
C THR A 452 -13.73 -0.59 -19.22
N LEU A 453 -15.02 -0.77 -19.43
CA LEU A 453 -15.63 -0.98 -20.75
C LEU A 453 -16.60 0.15 -21.02
N VAL A 454 -16.41 0.83 -22.16
CA VAL A 454 -17.36 1.80 -22.74
C VAL A 454 -17.94 1.22 -24.03
N VAL A 455 -19.25 1.19 -24.13
CA VAL A 455 -19.98 0.74 -25.31
C VAL A 455 -20.57 1.95 -26.02
N ARG A 456 -20.11 2.22 -27.23
CA ARG A 456 -20.46 3.40 -28.01
C ARG A 456 -21.10 3.02 -29.36
N ARG A 457 -22.08 3.79 -29.80
CA ARG A 457 -22.63 3.70 -31.14
C ARG A 457 -21.72 4.46 -32.10
N GLU A 458 -21.31 3.80 -33.17
CA GLU A 458 -20.51 4.37 -34.24
C GLU A 458 -21.29 4.28 -35.56
N GLU A 459 -20.84 4.95 -36.61
CA GLU A 459 -21.45 4.82 -37.93
C GLU A 459 -21.47 3.37 -38.44
N THR A 460 -20.46 2.60 -38.11
CA THR A 460 -20.29 1.20 -38.52
C THR A 460 -20.98 0.19 -37.58
N GLY A 461 -21.70 0.65 -36.54
CA GLY A 461 -22.34 -0.21 -35.54
C GLY A 461 -21.87 0.09 -34.14
N ILE A 462 -21.98 -0.88 -33.25
CA ILE A 462 -21.55 -0.74 -31.83
C ILE A 462 -20.08 -1.09 -31.71
N ARG A 463 -19.30 -0.20 -31.08
CA ARG A 463 -17.90 -0.42 -30.78
C ARG A 463 -17.67 -0.43 -29.26
N ARG A 464 -16.75 -1.29 -28.82
CA ARG A 464 -16.32 -1.42 -27.44
C ARG A 464 -14.96 -0.81 -27.27
N TYR A 465 -14.81 0.08 -26.30
CA TYR A 465 -13.55 0.69 -25.89
C TYR A 465 -13.20 0.18 -24.52
N VAL A 466 -12.00 -0.33 -24.35
CA VAL A 466 -11.56 -1.00 -23.12
C VAL A 466 -10.31 -0.33 -22.59
N HIS A 467 -10.30 -0.07 -21.30
CA HIS A 467 -9.09 0.23 -20.54
C HIS A 467 -8.78 -0.93 -19.63
N LEU A 468 -7.56 -1.44 -19.70
CA LEU A 468 -7.01 -2.51 -18.86
C LEU A 468 -5.78 -1.99 -18.15
N ALA A 469 -5.62 -2.29 -16.85
CA ALA A 469 -4.49 -1.78 -16.08
C ALA A 469 -4.00 -2.75 -15.01
N THR A 470 -2.74 -2.54 -14.59
CA THR A 470 -2.15 -3.20 -13.43
C THR A 470 -2.56 -2.52 -12.12
N GLY A 471 -2.83 -1.21 -12.16
CA GLY A 471 -3.12 -0.36 -11.01
C GLY A 471 -4.59 0.01 -10.82
N ASN A 472 -4.93 0.42 -9.61
CA ASN A 472 -6.29 0.80 -9.24
C ASN A 472 -6.74 2.11 -9.92
N TYR A 473 -8.05 2.27 -10.10
CA TYR A 473 -8.68 3.52 -10.53
C TYR A 473 -8.72 4.56 -9.40
N ASN A 474 -7.53 5.03 -9.01
CA ASN A 474 -7.34 5.98 -7.92
C ASN A 474 -6.32 7.04 -8.33
N ASP A 475 -6.80 8.25 -8.59
CA ASP A 475 -6.03 9.40 -9.06
C ASP A 475 -4.96 9.88 -8.08
N SER A 476 -5.15 9.62 -6.78
CA SER A 476 -4.18 9.96 -5.75
C SER A 476 -3.01 8.98 -5.72
N THR A 477 -3.28 7.66 -5.73
CA THR A 477 -2.22 6.65 -5.74
C THR A 477 -1.51 6.55 -7.08
N ALA A 478 -2.17 6.90 -8.19
CA ALA A 478 -1.55 6.94 -9.52
C ALA A 478 -0.38 7.95 -9.65
N LYS A 479 -0.22 8.85 -8.67
CA LYS A 479 0.92 9.78 -8.57
C LYS A 479 2.09 9.23 -7.77
N LEU A 480 1.91 8.07 -7.13
CA LEU A 480 2.86 7.48 -6.19
C LEU A 480 3.25 6.03 -6.54
N TYR A 481 2.39 5.31 -7.27
CA TYR A 481 2.57 3.91 -7.64
C TYR A 481 2.96 3.79 -9.10
N THR A 482 3.95 2.94 -9.39
CA THR A 482 4.25 2.61 -10.77
C THR A 482 3.25 1.59 -11.27
N ASP A 483 2.49 1.95 -12.30
CA ASP A 483 1.50 1.08 -12.91
C ASP A 483 1.46 1.28 -14.42
N CYS A 484 1.05 0.22 -15.12
CA CYS A 484 0.88 0.23 -16.57
C CYS A 484 -0.58 0.04 -16.94
N GLY A 485 -1.01 0.66 -18.02
CA GLY A 485 -2.33 0.47 -18.59
C GLY A 485 -2.34 0.60 -20.10
N ILE A 486 -3.36 0.05 -20.74
CA ILE A 486 -3.61 0.23 -22.17
C ILE A 486 -5.06 0.64 -22.41
N PHE A 487 -5.25 1.49 -23.42
CA PHE A 487 -6.52 1.68 -24.10
C PHE A 487 -6.52 0.89 -25.38
N THR A 488 -7.60 0.18 -25.66
CA THR A 488 -7.79 -0.56 -26.91
C THR A 488 -9.26 -0.56 -27.35
N CYS A 489 -9.50 -0.69 -28.65
CA CYS A 489 -10.82 -0.98 -29.19
C CYS A 489 -10.82 -2.24 -30.06
N ASP A 490 -9.82 -3.10 -29.89
CA ASP A 490 -9.82 -4.43 -30.53
C ASP A 490 -11.05 -5.22 -30.07
N GLU A 491 -11.80 -5.76 -31.05
CA GLU A 491 -13.08 -6.42 -30.80
C GLU A 491 -12.94 -7.62 -29.86
N ARG A 492 -11.82 -8.36 -29.95
CA ARG A 492 -11.53 -9.53 -29.11
C ARG A 492 -11.41 -9.17 -27.63
N PHE A 493 -10.76 -8.03 -27.32
CA PHE A 493 -10.71 -7.50 -25.97
C PHE A 493 -12.08 -6.97 -25.51
N GLY A 494 -12.83 -6.35 -26.43
CA GLY A 494 -14.18 -5.87 -26.15
C GLY A 494 -15.18 -6.98 -25.82
N GLU A 495 -15.12 -8.10 -26.55
CA GLU A 495 -15.92 -9.29 -26.27
C GLU A 495 -15.57 -9.91 -24.92
N ASP A 496 -14.28 -10.10 -24.65
CA ASP A 496 -13.80 -10.63 -23.38
C ASP A 496 -14.19 -9.72 -22.22
N ALA A 497 -14.05 -8.39 -22.36
CA ALA A 497 -14.48 -7.42 -21.37
C ALA A 497 -15.99 -7.53 -21.07
N THR A 498 -16.80 -7.71 -22.11
CA THR A 498 -18.24 -7.96 -21.95
C THR A 498 -18.49 -9.25 -21.16
N ALA A 499 -17.78 -10.32 -21.49
CA ALA A 499 -17.88 -11.60 -20.80
C ALA A 499 -17.46 -11.52 -19.32
N VAL A 500 -16.38 -10.75 -19.02
CA VAL A 500 -15.96 -10.49 -17.63
C VAL A 500 -17.08 -9.84 -16.83
N PHE A 501 -17.70 -8.77 -17.35
CA PHE A 501 -18.79 -8.11 -16.64
C PHE A 501 -20.03 -8.98 -16.51
N ASN A 502 -20.36 -9.83 -17.49
CA ASN A 502 -21.45 -10.78 -17.37
C ASN A 502 -21.17 -11.87 -16.31
N MET A 503 -19.91 -12.30 -16.20
CA MET A 503 -19.45 -13.21 -15.14
C MET A 503 -19.59 -12.53 -13.76
N LEU A 504 -19.20 -11.27 -13.64
CA LEU A 504 -19.24 -10.54 -12.38
C LEU A 504 -20.66 -10.16 -11.93
N SER A 505 -21.59 -9.96 -12.85
CA SER A 505 -22.95 -9.49 -12.55
C SER A 505 -24.03 -10.56 -12.62
N GLY A 506 -23.86 -11.58 -13.42
CA GLY A 506 -24.90 -12.53 -13.78
C GLY A 506 -24.55 -14.00 -13.57
N TYR A 507 -23.44 -14.30 -12.87
CA TYR A 507 -22.95 -15.69 -12.66
C TYR A 507 -22.78 -16.47 -13.98
N SER A 508 -22.48 -15.76 -15.08
CA SER A 508 -22.14 -16.38 -16.35
C SER A 508 -20.76 -17.04 -16.27
N GLU A 509 -20.62 -18.25 -16.78
CA GLU A 509 -19.36 -18.97 -16.84
C GLU A 509 -18.87 -19.05 -18.29
N PRO A 510 -17.98 -18.12 -18.73
CA PRO A 510 -17.42 -18.18 -20.07
C PRO A 510 -16.64 -19.48 -20.27
N LYS A 511 -16.82 -20.15 -21.41
CA LYS A 511 -16.14 -21.40 -21.73
C LYS A 511 -14.73 -21.17 -22.29
N SER A 512 -14.48 -20.00 -22.84
CA SER A 512 -13.20 -19.62 -23.44
C SER A 512 -13.05 -18.10 -23.45
N TRP A 513 -11.82 -17.65 -23.62
CA TRP A 513 -11.43 -16.25 -23.76
C TRP A 513 -10.67 -16.05 -25.06
N ASN A 514 -10.83 -14.91 -25.71
CA ASN A 514 -10.08 -14.54 -26.90
C ASN A 514 -8.64 -14.12 -26.55
N LYS A 515 -8.51 -13.21 -25.56
CA LYS A 515 -7.25 -12.58 -25.17
C LYS A 515 -7.01 -12.59 -23.67
N LEU A 516 -8.04 -12.38 -22.87
CA LEU A 516 -7.89 -12.27 -21.44
C LEU A 516 -7.56 -13.62 -20.78
N ILE A 517 -6.68 -13.58 -19.81
CA ILE A 517 -6.36 -14.71 -18.94
C ILE A 517 -6.94 -14.38 -17.57
N VAL A 518 -7.98 -15.07 -17.18
CA VAL A 518 -8.79 -14.74 -16.00
C VAL A 518 -8.55 -15.75 -14.87
N ALA A 519 -8.31 -15.26 -13.66
CA ALA A 519 -8.33 -16.06 -12.45
C ALA A 519 -9.77 -16.10 -11.86
N PRO A 520 -10.11 -17.16 -11.09
CA PRO A 520 -9.23 -18.21 -10.57
C PRO A 520 -9.04 -19.45 -11.47
N ILE A 521 -9.77 -19.60 -12.56
CA ILE A 521 -9.87 -20.89 -13.26
C ILE A 521 -8.70 -21.14 -14.21
N TRP A 522 -8.29 -20.19 -15.04
CA TRP A 522 -7.35 -20.43 -16.15
C TRP A 522 -5.94 -19.87 -15.94
N MET A 523 -5.79 -18.86 -15.07
CA MET A 523 -4.56 -18.06 -15.02
C MET A 523 -3.34 -18.84 -14.57
N LYS A 524 -3.47 -19.65 -13.51
CA LYS A 524 -2.35 -20.47 -12.99
C LYS A 524 -1.85 -21.46 -14.04
N ASP A 525 -2.77 -22.20 -14.65
CA ASP A 525 -2.42 -23.22 -15.66
C ASP A 525 -1.78 -22.57 -16.90
N ARG A 526 -2.26 -21.39 -17.29
CA ARG A 526 -1.65 -20.64 -18.39
C ARG A 526 -0.22 -20.23 -18.09
N PHE A 527 0.06 -19.70 -16.91
CA PHE A 527 1.42 -19.35 -16.51
C PHE A 527 2.33 -20.58 -16.44
N LEU A 528 1.86 -21.69 -15.88
CA LEU A 528 2.62 -22.94 -15.85
C LEU A 528 2.93 -23.44 -17.25
N SER A 529 1.97 -23.37 -18.19
CA SER A 529 2.18 -23.75 -19.59
C SER A 529 3.20 -22.83 -20.29
N LEU A 530 3.21 -21.53 -20.01
CA LEU A 530 4.20 -20.61 -20.56
C LEU A 530 5.61 -20.89 -20.02
N ILE A 531 5.73 -21.15 -18.71
CA ILE A 531 7.00 -21.53 -18.07
C ILE A 531 7.53 -22.87 -18.64
N GLU A 532 6.64 -23.84 -18.80
CA GLU A 532 6.97 -25.14 -19.40
C GLU A 532 7.45 -25.02 -20.84
N ARG A 533 6.80 -24.16 -21.62
CA ARG A 533 7.23 -23.87 -23.01
C ARG A 533 8.66 -23.34 -23.07
N GLU A 534 9.03 -22.41 -22.18
CA GLU A 534 10.40 -21.90 -22.11
C GLU A 534 11.39 -23.02 -21.73
N ALA A 535 11.03 -23.90 -20.79
CA ALA A 535 11.87 -25.04 -20.44
C ALA A 535 12.08 -26.01 -21.63
N GLU A 536 11.04 -26.28 -22.44
CA GLU A 536 11.14 -27.09 -23.62
C GLU A 536 11.95 -26.41 -24.74
N ASN A 537 11.86 -25.10 -24.89
CA ASN A 537 12.68 -24.31 -25.80
C ASN A 537 14.16 -24.41 -25.41
N ALA A 538 14.50 -24.24 -24.13
CA ALA A 538 15.88 -24.38 -23.65
C ALA A 538 16.45 -25.76 -23.91
N LYS A 539 15.69 -26.83 -23.66
CA LYS A 539 16.11 -28.22 -23.96
C LYS A 539 16.40 -28.47 -25.45
N LYS A 540 15.71 -27.71 -26.31
CA LYS A 540 15.91 -27.79 -27.78
C LYS A 540 17.05 -26.88 -28.26
N GLY A 541 17.71 -26.14 -27.37
CA GLY A 541 18.74 -25.16 -27.70
C GLY A 541 18.19 -23.88 -28.36
N LEU A 542 16.89 -23.61 -28.24
CA LEU A 542 16.25 -22.38 -28.71
C LEU A 542 16.39 -21.28 -27.65
N PRO A 543 16.31 -20.00 -28.04
CA PRO A 543 16.25 -18.89 -27.09
C PRO A 543 15.15 -19.10 -26.05
N ALA A 544 15.50 -18.95 -24.77
CA ALA A 544 14.58 -19.15 -23.65
C ALA A 544 14.91 -18.23 -22.49
N LEU A 545 13.99 -17.35 -22.16
CA LEU A 545 14.15 -16.36 -21.10
C LEU A 545 12.78 -16.08 -20.47
N ILE A 546 12.74 -16.01 -19.14
CA ILE A 546 11.58 -15.54 -18.39
C ILE A 546 11.97 -14.26 -17.65
N ARG A 547 11.25 -13.17 -17.86
CA ARG A 547 11.32 -11.97 -17.04
C ARG A 547 9.96 -11.70 -16.42
N ALA A 548 9.93 -11.43 -15.13
CA ALA A 548 8.68 -11.13 -14.47
C ALA A 548 8.86 -10.05 -13.40
N LYS A 549 8.01 -9.03 -13.49
CA LYS A 549 7.87 -7.98 -12.48
C LYS A 549 6.55 -8.17 -11.74
N MET A 550 6.59 -8.14 -10.40
CA MET A 550 5.41 -8.30 -9.55
C MET A 550 5.66 -7.79 -8.12
N ASN A 551 4.60 -7.71 -7.33
CA ASN A 551 4.76 -7.32 -5.92
C ASN A 551 5.16 -8.50 -5.04
N SER A 552 4.67 -9.70 -5.32
CA SER A 552 4.90 -10.88 -4.47
C SER A 552 4.92 -12.18 -5.28
N LEU A 553 5.85 -13.06 -4.90
CA LEU A 553 6.01 -14.41 -5.45
C LEU A 553 5.92 -15.43 -4.32
N CYS A 554 4.80 -16.13 -4.19
CA CYS A 554 4.54 -17.09 -3.10
C CYS A 554 3.81 -18.35 -3.54
N ASP A 555 3.35 -18.46 -4.80
CA ASP A 555 2.65 -19.67 -5.25
C ASP A 555 3.64 -20.84 -5.39
N PRO A 556 3.46 -21.94 -4.64
CA PRO A 556 4.45 -23.03 -4.64
C PRO A 556 4.56 -23.72 -5.99
N LYS A 557 3.47 -23.86 -6.76
CA LYS A 557 3.50 -24.50 -8.08
C LYS A 557 4.22 -23.64 -9.11
N ILE A 558 3.97 -22.32 -9.10
CA ILE A 558 4.70 -21.39 -9.97
C ILE A 558 6.18 -21.40 -9.63
N ILE A 559 6.55 -21.33 -8.33
CA ILE A 559 7.96 -21.40 -7.90
C ILE A 559 8.61 -22.72 -8.35
N ALA A 560 7.93 -23.85 -8.16
CA ALA A 560 8.43 -25.16 -8.63
C ALA A 560 8.59 -25.20 -10.16
N GLY A 561 7.67 -24.58 -10.90
CA GLY A 561 7.79 -24.42 -12.35
C GLY A 561 9.01 -23.59 -12.76
N LEU A 562 9.30 -22.48 -12.05
CA LEU A 562 10.50 -21.67 -12.28
C LEU A 562 11.79 -22.44 -11.97
N TYR A 563 11.81 -23.25 -10.90
CA TYR A 563 12.92 -24.14 -10.58
C TYR A 563 13.16 -25.17 -11.69
N TYR A 564 12.08 -25.77 -12.17
CA TYR A 564 12.17 -26.69 -13.31
C TYR A 564 12.73 -25.99 -14.56
N ALA A 565 12.23 -24.81 -14.92
CA ALA A 565 12.72 -24.05 -16.06
C ALA A 565 14.23 -23.71 -15.91
N SER A 566 14.65 -23.24 -14.74
CA SER A 566 16.05 -22.98 -14.43
C SER A 566 16.91 -24.24 -14.55
N SER A 567 16.44 -25.40 -14.04
CA SER A 567 17.15 -26.68 -14.16
C SER A 567 17.29 -27.16 -15.59
N CYS A 568 16.45 -26.69 -16.51
CA CYS A 568 16.53 -26.94 -17.96
C CYS A 568 17.41 -25.92 -18.71
N GLY A 569 17.99 -24.93 -18.02
CA GLY A 569 18.88 -23.91 -18.61
C GLY A 569 18.21 -22.56 -18.96
N VAL A 570 16.92 -22.39 -18.65
CA VAL A 570 16.22 -21.10 -18.85
C VAL A 570 16.80 -20.05 -17.92
N GLN A 571 17.16 -18.88 -18.45
CA GLN A 571 17.48 -17.70 -17.63
C GLN A 571 16.18 -17.11 -17.09
N VAL A 572 16.14 -16.85 -15.78
CA VAL A 572 14.96 -16.32 -15.09
C VAL A 572 15.35 -15.05 -14.33
N GLU A 573 14.84 -13.93 -14.77
CA GLU A 573 15.07 -12.61 -14.17
C GLU A 573 13.77 -12.11 -13.52
N LEU A 574 13.78 -11.93 -12.21
CA LEU A 574 12.61 -11.56 -11.44
C LEU A 574 12.81 -10.21 -10.73
N LEU A 575 11.85 -9.31 -10.87
CA LEU A 575 11.75 -8.10 -10.09
C LEU A 575 10.57 -8.24 -9.13
N VAL A 576 10.87 -8.59 -7.87
CA VAL A 576 9.86 -8.84 -6.83
C VAL A 576 10.02 -7.77 -5.75
N ARG A 577 9.10 -6.81 -5.69
CA ARG A 577 9.19 -5.69 -4.76
C ARG A 577 9.18 -6.13 -3.30
N GLY A 578 8.23 -6.97 -2.92
CA GLY A 578 7.93 -7.35 -1.54
C GLY A 578 8.33 -8.79 -1.22
N ILE A 579 7.31 -9.62 -1.01
CA ILE A 579 7.46 -11.01 -0.57
C ILE A 579 8.01 -11.87 -1.71
N CYS A 580 9.08 -12.60 -1.44
CA CYS A 580 9.63 -13.62 -2.33
C CYS A 580 9.88 -14.90 -1.53
N CYS A 581 9.10 -15.93 -1.80
CA CYS A 581 9.26 -17.25 -1.14
C CYS A 581 10.21 -18.17 -1.90
N LEU A 582 10.77 -17.74 -3.03
CA LEU A 582 11.74 -18.46 -3.84
C LEU A 582 13.16 -18.30 -3.26
N LYS A 583 13.96 -19.36 -3.27
CA LYS A 583 15.41 -19.33 -2.97
C LYS A 583 16.22 -19.31 -4.26
N VAL A 584 17.23 -18.45 -4.33
CA VAL A 584 18.16 -18.36 -5.44
C VAL A 584 19.44 -19.14 -5.13
N GLY A 585 20.20 -19.52 -6.17
CA GLY A 585 21.52 -20.12 -6.04
C GLY A 585 21.53 -21.52 -5.44
N VAL A 586 20.43 -22.25 -5.46
CA VAL A 586 20.37 -23.65 -5.05
C VAL A 586 20.94 -24.53 -6.19
N PRO A 587 22.03 -25.30 -5.95
CA PRO A 587 22.69 -26.07 -6.99
C PRO A 587 21.76 -27.02 -7.73
N GLY A 588 21.78 -26.98 -9.07
CA GLY A 588 20.96 -27.80 -9.97
C GLY A 588 19.47 -27.41 -9.99
N ILE A 589 19.06 -26.33 -9.30
CA ILE A 589 17.66 -25.95 -9.16
C ILE A 589 17.44 -24.47 -9.54
N SER A 590 18.15 -23.53 -8.90
CA SER A 590 17.90 -22.09 -9.09
C SER A 590 19.16 -21.29 -9.41
N GLU A 591 20.16 -21.91 -10.00
CA GLU A 591 21.42 -21.25 -10.39
C GLU A 591 21.20 -20.18 -11.47
N ASN A 592 20.19 -20.37 -12.34
CA ASN A 592 19.85 -19.45 -13.41
C ASN A 592 18.74 -18.46 -13.02
N ILE A 593 18.38 -18.39 -11.73
CA ILE A 593 17.35 -17.47 -11.25
C ILE A 593 17.99 -16.29 -10.51
N HIS A 594 17.69 -15.09 -10.98
CA HIS A 594 18.14 -13.84 -10.38
C HIS A 594 16.94 -13.02 -9.92
N VAL A 595 16.95 -12.57 -8.66
CA VAL A 595 15.84 -11.80 -8.07
C VAL A 595 16.35 -10.44 -7.64
N ARG A 596 15.62 -9.41 -8.04
CA ARG A 596 15.81 -8.01 -7.61
C ARG A 596 14.58 -7.49 -6.90
N SER A 597 14.80 -6.46 -6.08
CA SER A 597 13.74 -5.65 -5.48
C SER A 597 14.13 -4.18 -5.59
N ILE A 598 13.24 -3.34 -6.08
CA ILE A 598 13.43 -1.88 -6.13
C ILE A 598 12.54 -1.25 -5.07
N VAL A 599 13.15 -0.43 -4.22
CA VAL A 599 12.48 0.45 -3.26
C VAL A 599 12.99 1.86 -3.51
N GLY A 600 12.13 2.74 -3.99
CA GLY A 600 12.48 4.08 -4.40
C GLY A 600 11.43 5.11 -4.01
N GLU A 601 11.40 6.22 -4.73
CA GLU A 601 10.46 7.31 -4.50
C GLU A 601 9.02 6.87 -4.78
N PHE A 602 8.84 6.10 -5.85
CA PHE A 602 7.56 5.52 -6.24
C PHE A 602 7.49 4.06 -5.82
N LEU A 603 6.28 3.62 -5.49
CA LEU A 603 6.03 2.25 -5.10
C LEU A 603 5.91 1.38 -6.36
N GLU A 604 6.84 0.45 -6.56
CA GLU A 604 6.79 -0.50 -7.66
C GLU A 604 5.55 -1.41 -7.52
N HIS A 605 4.61 -1.29 -8.46
CA HIS A 605 3.31 -1.94 -8.34
C HIS A 605 2.86 -2.64 -9.62
N SER A 606 3.36 -2.27 -10.79
CA SER A 606 3.01 -2.93 -12.05
C SER A 606 3.36 -4.41 -12.07
N ARG A 607 2.63 -5.19 -12.86
CA ARG A 607 2.92 -6.58 -13.14
C ARG A 607 3.09 -6.75 -14.62
N ILE A 608 4.29 -7.20 -15.01
CA ILE A 608 4.71 -7.40 -16.41
C ILE A 608 5.38 -8.77 -16.48
N PHE A 609 5.00 -9.58 -17.45
CA PHE A 609 5.52 -10.93 -17.64
C PHE A 609 5.98 -11.07 -19.09
N TYR A 610 7.25 -11.44 -19.26
CA TYR A 610 7.91 -11.63 -20.55
C TYR A 610 8.38 -13.08 -20.70
N PHE A 611 8.08 -13.66 -21.85
CA PHE A 611 8.52 -15.00 -22.24
C PHE A 611 9.14 -14.94 -23.63
N GLU A 612 10.37 -15.43 -23.78
CA GLU A 612 11.17 -15.36 -25.02
C GLU A 612 10.58 -16.16 -26.19
N ASN A 613 9.91 -17.24 -25.89
CA ASN A 613 9.17 -18.06 -26.86
C ASN A 613 9.99 -18.44 -28.10
N GLY A 614 11.25 -18.87 -27.91
CA GLY A 614 12.10 -19.32 -29.02
C GLY A 614 12.50 -18.22 -30.01
N GLY A 615 12.53 -16.96 -29.58
CA GLY A 615 12.87 -15.79 -30.39
C GLY A 615 11.66 -15.03 -30.94
N ASN A 616 10.44 -15.32 -30.46
CA ASN A 616 9.22 -14.58 -30.77
C ASN A 616 8.55 -14.14 -29.48
N PRO A 617 9.04 -13.09 -28.79
CA PRO A 617 8.67 -12.77 -27.44
C PRO A 617 7.20 -12.42 -27.25
N GLU A 618 6.64 -12.90 -26.15
CA GLU A 618 5.31 -12.57 -25.69
C GLU A 618 5.38 -11.79 -24.38
N ILE A 619 4.65 -10.67 -24.30
CA ILE A 619 4.57 -9.81 -23.12
C ILE A 619 3.14 -9.74 -22.65
N TYR A 620 2.97 -9.88 -21.34
CA TYR A 620 1.69 -9.80 -20.67
C TYR A 620 1.73 -8.76 -19.55
N MET A 621 0.61 -8.08 -19.33
CA MET A 621 0.39 -7.20 -18.18
C MET A 621 -0.86 -7.64 -17.42
N GLY A 622 -0.98 -7.24 -16.15
CA GLY A 622 -2.22 -7.52 -15.43
C GLY A 622 -2.23 -7.16 -13.97
N SER A 623 -3.29 -7.60 -13.30
CA SER A 623 -3.54 -7.27 -11.90
C SER A 623 -2.99 -8.30 -10.90
N ALA A 624 -2.59 -9.49 -11.37
CA ALA A 624 -2.23 -10.63 -10.54
C ALA A 624 -0.74 -10.66 -10.17
N ASP A 625 -0.46 -10.89 -8.90
CA ASP A 625 0.83 -11.41 -8.45
C ASP A 625 0.83 -12.95 -8.50
N TRP A 626 1.99 -13.58 -8.53
CA TRP A 626 2.10 -15.05 -8.43
C TRP A 626 1.96 -15.51 -6.97
N MET A 627 0.75 -15.37 -6.47
CA MET A 627 0.34 -15.74 -5.11
C MET A 627 -0.91 -16.63 -5.14
N PRO A 628 -1.05 -17.63 -4.23
CA PRO A 628 -2.25 -18.46 -4.18
C PRO A 628 -3.55 -17.65 -4.10
N ARG A 629 -3.58 -16.58 -3.28
CA ARG A 629 -4.79 -15.74 -3.17
C ARG A 629 -5.17 -15.05 -4.48
N ASN A 630 -4.20 -14.65 -5.32
CA ASN A 630 -4.46 -14.00 -6.60
C ASN A 630 -4.90 -15.02 -7.65
N LEU A 631 -4.24 -16.18 -7.67
CA LEU A 631 -4.45 -17.19 -8.69
C LEU A 631 -5.66 -18.10 -8.41
N ASP A 632 -6.06 -18.26 -7.13
CA ASP A 632 -7.08 -19.24 -6.72
C ASP A 632 -8.31 -18.64 -6.04
N ARG A 633 -8.24 -17.40 -5.51
CA ARG A 633 -9.29 -16.81 -4.65
C ARG A 633 -9.66 -15.38 -5.00
N ARG A 634 -9.26 -14.91 -6.18
CA ARG A 634 -9.58 -13.57 -6.67
C ARG A 634 -9.97 -13.62 -8.13
N VAL A 635 -10.80 -12.66 -8.53
CA VAL A 635 -10.95 -12.33 -9.94
C VAL A 635 -9.84 -11.37 -10.31
N GLU A 636 -8.90 -11.86 -11.10
CA GLU A 636 -7.77 -11.13 -11.66
C GLU A 636 -7.79 -11.24 -13.18
N ILE A 637 -7.19 -10.26 -13.84
CA ILE A 637 -7.05 -10.26 -15.30
C ILE A 637 -5.58 -10.05 -15.65
N VAL A 638 -5.09 -10.89 -16.54
CA VAL A 638 -3.83 -10.73 -17.26
C VAL A 638 -4.14 -10.74 -18.74
N PHE A 639 -3.45 -9.93 -19.51
CA PHE A 639 -3.72 -9.76 -20.95
C PHE A 639 -2.42 -9.63 -21.75
N PRO A 640 -2.37 -10.17 -22.99
CA PRO A 640 -1.23 -10.01 -23.87
C PRO A 640 -1.16 -8.59 -24.40
N VAL A 641 0.05 -8.11 -24.64
CA VAL A 641 0.32 -6.89 -25.40
C VAL A 641 0.73 -7.30 -26.80
N GLU A 642 -0.05 -6.95 -27.80
CA GLU A 642 0.16 -7.39 -29.20
C GLU A 642 0.73 -6.28 -30.09
N ASP A 643 0.52 -5.01 -29.74
CA ASP A 643 1.10 -3.87 -30.45
C ASP A 643 2.63 -3.86 -30.30
N GLU A 644 3.34 -3.93 -31.42
CA GLU A 644 4.82 -4.04 -31.45
C GLU A 644 5.54 -2.79 -30.89
N LYS A 645 4.89 -1.63 -30.92
CA LYS A 645 5.41 -0.39 -30.35
C LYS A 645 5.35 -0.45 -28.82
N ILE A 646 4.19 -0.88 -28.31
CA ILE A 646 3.99 -1.03 -26.86
C ILE A 646 4.85 -2.16 -26.30
N LYS A 647 5.03 -3.28 -27.03
CA LYS A 647 5.98 -4.34 -26.65
C LYS A 647 7.38 -3.79 -26.43
N LYS A 648 7.90 -3.00 -27.38
CA LYS A 648 9.23 -2.38 -27.26
C LYS A 648 9.33 -1.41 -26.08
N GLU A 649 8.26 -0.65 -25.80
CA GLU A 649 8.22 0.23 -24.62
C GLU A 649 8.27 -0.60 -23.32
N LEU A 650 7.59 -1.72 -23.24
CA LEU A 650 7.60 -2.62 -22.07
C LEU A 650 8.93 -3.37 -21.92
N GLU A 651 9.56 -3.78 -23.02
CA GLU A 651 10.91 -4.33 -22.99
C GLU A 651 11.91 -3.31 -22.45
N HIS A 652 11.81 -2.06 -22.89
CA HIS A 652 12.62 -0.96 -22.38
C HIS A 652 12.38 -0.72 -20.89
N VAL A 653 11.12 -0.76 -20.44
CA VAL A 653 10.79 -0.66 -18.99
C VAL A 653 11.49 -1.75 -18.20
N LEU A 654 11.36 -3.00 -18.62
CA LEU A 654 12.02 -4.13 -17.95
C LEU A 654 13.54 -3.99 -18.00
N ASP A 655 14.12 -3.66 -19.16
CA ASP A 655 15.56 -3.49 -19.33
C ASP A 655 16.15 -2.44 -18.40
N LEU A 656 15.48 -1.29 -18.25
CA LEU A 656 15.94 -0.20 -17.43
C LEU A 656 15.84 -0.56 -15.92
N GLU A 657 14.74 -1.20 -15.52
CA GLU A 657 14.58 -1.68 -14.15
C GLU A 657 15.58 -2.78 -13.78
N PHE A 658 15.87 -3.71 -14.70
CA PHE A 658 16.90 -4.73 -14.49
C PHE A 658 18.33 -4.18 -14.51
N LYS A 659 18.57 -2.99 -15.05
CA LYS A 659 19.83 -2.26 -14.99
C LYS A 659 19.97 -1.34 -13.78
N ASP A 660 18.87 -1.09 -13.04
CA ASP A 660 18.92 -0.23 -11.85
C ASP A 660 19.98 -0.72 -10.86
N ASN A 661 20.91 0.16 -10.48
CA ASN A 661 21.95 -0.11 -9.51
C ASN A 661 21.98 0.90 -8.36
N VAL A 662 21.02 1.83 -8.33
CA VAL A 662 20.89 2.84 -7.29
C VAL A 662 19.88 2.43 -6.24
N LYS A 663 18.71 1.96 -6.66
CA LYS A 663 17.59 1.59 -5.80
C LYS A 663 17.37 0.08 -5.68
N ALA A 664 17.94 -0.69 -6.59
CA ALA A 664 17.81 -2.14 -6.57
C ALA A 664 18.55 -2.79 -5.39
N HIS A 665 18.00 -3.89 -4.93
CA HIS A 665 18.59 -4.84 -4.00
C HIS A 665 18.55 -6.24 -4.62
N ILE A 666 19.64 -6.97 -4.57
CA ILE A 666 19.81 -8.30 -5.16
C ILE A 666 19.67 -9.35 -4.06
N LEU A 667 18.74 -10.29 -4.26
CA LEU A 667 18.57 -11.44 -3.37
C LEU A 667 19.79 -12.37 -3.47
N GLN A 668 20.33 -12.75 -2.31
CA GLN A 668 21.46 -13.66 -2.19
C GLN A 668 21.00 -15.08 -1.81
N PRO A 669 21.83 -16.12 -2.03
CA PRO A 669 21.50 -17.50 -1.64
C PRO A 669 21.20 -17.70 -0.16
N ASP A 670 21.75 -16.89 0.72
CA ASP A 670 21.48 -16.89 2.17
C ASP A 670 20.18 -16.19 2.55
N GLY A 671 19.44 -15.66 1.57
CA GLY A 671 18.18 -14.93 1.79
C GLY A 671 18.36 -13.45 2.17
N THR A 672 19.58 -12.93 2.19
CA THR A 672 19.85 -11.49 2.38
C THR A 672 19.65 -10.72 1.07
N TYR A 673 19.46 -9.40 1.20
CA TYR A 673 19.39 -8.49 0.06
C TYR A 673 20.53 -7.49 0.13
N VAL A 674 21.32 -7.39 -0.94
CA VAL A 674 22.47 -6.48 -1.03
C VAL A 674 22.29 -5.47 -2.15
N LYS A 675 22.77 -4.25 -1.95
CA LYS A 675 22.82 -3.24 -3.05
C LYS A 675 23.86 -3.65 -4.09
N PRO A 676 23.59 -3.46 -5.40
CA PRO A 676 24.55 -3.74 -6.46
C PRO A 676 25.86 -2.96 -6.29
N ASP A 677 26.97 -3.55 -6.72
CA ASP A 677 28.26 -2.83 -6.77
C ASP A 677 28.26 -1.80 -7.91
N LYS A 678 28.41 -0.53 -7.54
CA LYS A 678 28.38 0.63 -8.45
C LYS A 678 29.77 1.07 -8.95
N ARG A 679 30.85 0.50 -8.40
CA ARG A 679 32.23 0.96 -8.70
C ARG A 679 32.55 0.77 -10.17
N GLY A 680 32.93 1.86 -10.84
CA GLY A 680 33.25 1.85 -12.27
C GLY A 680 32.06 1.68 -13.23
N LYS A 681 30.82 1.79 -12.73
CA LYS A 681 29.60 1.69 -13.53
C LYS A 681 28.83 3.00 -13.52
N ALA A 682 28.11 3.29 -14.62
CA ALA A 682 27.13 4.36 -14.64
C ALA A 682 26.05 4.10 -13.58
N GLN A 683 25.66 5.15 -12.87
CA GLN A 683 24.56 5.04 -11.90
C GLN A 683 23.24 5.16 -12.64
N ILE A 684 22.41 4.15 -12.52
CA ILE A 684 21.10 4.07 -13.14
C ILE A 684 20.06 3.98 -12.02
N ASN A 685 19.21 5.01 -11.94
CA ASN A 685 18.00 5.03 -11.13
C ASN A 685 16.82 4.98 -12.10
N SER A 686 16.23 3.81 -12.29
CA SER A 686 15.19 3.58 -13.29
C SER A 686 14.00 4.54 -13.15
N GLN A 687 13.58 4.85 -11.91
CA GLN A 687 12.46 5.76 -11.68
C GLN A 687 12.78 7.20 -12.12
N MET A 688 14.00 7.66 -11.91
CA MET A 688 14.40 9.00 -12.35
C MET A 688 14.56 9.07 -13.89
N GLU A 689 15.12 8.02 -14.50
CA GLU A 689 15.21 7.94 -15.97
C GLU A 689 13.83 8.00 -16.62
N PHE A 690 12.86 7.23 -16.11
CA PHE A 690 11.48 7.31 -16.63
C PHE A 690 10.83 8.68 -16.45
N CYS A 691 11.14 9.40 -15.36
CA CYS A 691 10.66 10.78 -15.20
C CYS A 691 11.21 11.70 -16.30
N ILE A 692 12.51 11.57 -16.61
CA ILE A 692 13.18 12.35 -17.63
C ILE A 692 12.61 12.00 -19.01
N GLU A 693 12.57 10.72 -19.38
CA GLU A 693 12.07 10.23 -20.67
C GLU A 693 10.62 10.68 -20.93
N ALA A 694 9.74 10.55 -19.93
CA ALA A 694 8.33 10.97 -20.08
C ALA A 694 8.21 12.49 -20.30
N THR A 695 9.03 13.28 -19.59
CA THR A 695 9.03 14.74 -19.73
C THR A 695 9.56 15.15 -21.11
N GLU A 696 10.64 14.52 -21.58
CA GLU A 696 11.23 14.79 -22.90
C GLU A 696 10.26 14.38 -24.02
N LYS A 697 9.64 13.19 -23.94
CA LYS A 697 8.66 12.70 -24.92
C LYS A 697 7.48 13.68 -25.05
N ALA A 698 6.95 14.18 -23.94
CA ALA A 698 5.87 15.17 -23.95
C ALA A 698 6.30 16.53 -24.53
N ALA A 699 7.53 16.97 -24.29
CA ALA A 699 8.07 18.22 -24.83
C ALA A 699 8.32 18.14 -26.35
N LEU A 700 8.85 17.01 -26.83
CA LEU A 700 9.08 16.78 -28.28
C LEU A 700 7.78 16.81 -29.06
N HIS A 701 6.73 16.14 -28.59
CA HIS A 701 5.42 16.12 -29.24
C HIS A 701 4.82 17.53 -29.37
N LYS A 702 4.94 18.35 -28.32
CA LYS A 702 4.49 19.75 -28.33
C LYS A 702 5.27 20.62 -29.34
N HIS A 703 6.52 20.29 -29.63
CA HIS A 703 7.33 20.97 -30.66
C HIS A 703 6.97 20.57 -32.06
N GLU A 704 6.69 19.28 -32.33
CA GLU A 704 6.29 18.78 -33.63
C GLU A 704 4.93 19.35 -34.07
N GLU A 705 3.97 19.43 -33.15
CA GLU A 705 2.67 20.05 -33.42
C GLU A 705 2.74 21.55 -33.75
N LYS A 706 3.65 22.29 -33.08
CA LYS A 706 3.87 23.70 -33.44
C LYS A 706 4.41 23.88 -34.86
N LYS A 707 5.16 22.88 -35.38
CA LYS A 707 5.67 22.90 -36.77
C LYS A 707 4.64 22.48 -37.79
N SER A 708 3.63 21.69 -37.41
CA SER A 708 2.60 21.16 -38.32
C SER A 708 1.34 22.01 -38.40
N ARG A 709 1.32 23.22 -37.81
CA ARG A 709 0.17 24.14 -37.98
C ARG A 709 0.01 24.51 -39.44
N VAL A 710 -1.00 23.93 -40.08
CA VAL A 710 -1.43 24.30 -41.39
C VAL A 710 -2.21 25.62 -41.27
N PHE A 711 -1.79 26.65 -42.00
CA PHE A 711 -2.58 27.86 -42.16
C PHE A 711 -3.80 27.51 -43.01
N ILE A 712 -4.98 27.54 -42.42
CA ILE A 712 -6.23 27.52 -43.15
C ILE A 712 -6.52 28.97 -43.56
N PRO A 713 -6.54 29.33 -44.86
CA PRO A 713 -6.91 30.67 -45.27
C PRO A 713 -8.31 31.00 -44.78
N ALA A 714 -8.52 32.21 -44.26
CA ALA A 714 -9.86 32.67 -43.96
C ALA A 714 -10.71 32.65 -45.26
N GLU A 715 -11.96 32.23 -45.20
CA GLU A 715 -12.89 32.35 -46.31
C GLU A 715 -12.96 33.83 -46.74
N PRO A 716 -12.98 34.13 -48.02
CA PRO A 716 -13.15 35.51 -48.47
C PRO A 716 -14.44 36.08 -47.89
N ALA A 717 -14.37 37.27 -47.36
CA ALA A 717 -15.57 37.98 -46.93
C ALA A 717 -16.51 38.07 -48.11
N GLU A 718 -17.75 37.60 -47.99
CA GLU A 718 -18.79 37.83 -49.02
C GLU A 718 -18.92 39.34 -49.19
N ASP A 719 -18.68 39.83 -50.40
CA ASP A 719 -18.95 41.21 -50.76
C ASP A 719 -20.43 41.48 -50.49
N ILE A 720 -20.72 42.32 -49.52
CA ILE A 720 -22.04 42.87 -49.30
C ILE A 720 -22.24 43.81 -50.47
N GLU A 721 -22.93 43.35 -51.52
CA GLU A 721 -23.46 44.28 -52.56
C GLU A 721 -24.46 45.24 -51.93
N GLU A 722 -24.21 46.57 -52.08
CA GLU A 722 -25.11 47.67 -51.70
C GLU A 722 -26.47 47.61 -52.41
#